data_db9ef4ccdec2dc7abf3e716cf6e9250e
#
_entry.id   db9ef4ccdec2dc7abf3e716cf6e9250e
#
_cell.length_a   1.000
_cell.length_b   1.000
_cell.length_c   1.000
_cell.angle_alpha   90.00
_cell.angle_beta   90.00
_cell.angle_gamma   90.00
#
_symmetry.space_group_name_H-M   'P 1'
#
loop_
_entity.id
_entity.type
_entity.pdbx_description
1 polymer ?
#
loop_
_entity_poly.entity_id
_entity_poly.type
_entity_poly.pdbx_seq_one_letter_code
_entity_poly.pdbx_strand_id
1 'polypeptide(L)'
;MYKFSYFTQRANEALNFAIKSAEEFGHNYVGSEHILLGLLKTDGGIALNTLEEKGITAEDVENLIKEYIGQGMQTKLTPDDFTPRTKRVLDVAFQYARSMRRSFVDTEHLLMAVLQESDSYAVKFINSFGIDERQLFEELVNVSGRESADEKYSQRKGKNGKSKTPTLDEFGRDLTALAKDGKIDPVIGREKEIERVIQILSRRTKNNPCLIGEPGVGKTAIAEGLALKIVKGEVPELLNDKKIVALDLTSMVAGTKYRGDFEERIKKAMDEVKNAKDIILFIDEVHTLMGAGAAEGATDAANILKPSLARGEIQVIGATTIDEYRKNIEKDAALERRFQPVTVGEPTEEETIQILKGLRDKYEAHHKVKISDEAIDDAVKMSSRYIADRFLPDKAIDLIDEAASRVRLKAYTAPDNIKAMEKEVKSLEEEKSSAVRSQDFEQAAKLRDKQNNLKKLLDEETEKWKNLSSHQVKEVGSEDIAEVVSSWTGIPATQITKEESEKLLHLEDELHKRIVGQDKAVSAISRAIRRGRAGLKNPKRPIGSFIFLGPTGVGKTELSKALAETMFGDEDAIIRLDMSEYMEKHTVSKLIGSPPGYVGFDEGGQLTEKIRRKPYSVVLFDEIEKAHPDVFNMLLQILEDGVLTDSQGRKVSFKNAVIIMTSNVGASKITDPKLALGFDNKDNADENVDIEKLVMADLRATFKPEFLNRVDDIVVFKQLEKDDIKEIARRMLKSLDERCEDIGITLDVTDNAIDAIAEKGFDKVYGARPLRRAIQTKIEDKLSELILENKVKGKCRVDYENDEFTFVNE
;
A
#
# COMPACT_ATOMS: atom_id res chain seq x y z
N MET A 1 -23.56 -35.35 -13.29
CA MET A 1 -23.86 -34.43 -12.21
C MET A 1 -23.04 -33.15 -12.44
N TYR A 2 -23.69 -32.00 -12.55
CA TYR A 2 -23.02 -30.72 -12.77
C TYR A 2 -22.48 -30.18 -11.45
N LYS A 3 -21.35 -29.48 -11.47
CA LYS A 3 -20.72 -28.89 -10.29
C LYS A 3 -20.75 -27.36 -10.43
N PHE A 4 -21.54 -26.70 -9.59
CA PHE A 4 -21.61 -25.23 -9.53
C PHE A 4 -20.55 -24.72 -8.57
N SER A 5 -19.73 -23.76 -9.01
CA SER A 5 -18.71 -23.14 -8.18
C SER A 5 -19.37 -22.28 -7.10
N TYR A 6 -18.78 -22.26 -5.89
CA TYR A 6 -19.28 -21.50 -4.74
C TYR A 6 -20.60 -22.00 -4.11
N PHE A 7 -21.06 -23.22 -4.42
CA PHE A 7 -22.19 -23.88 -3.78
C PHE A 7 -21.70 -25.03 -2.90
N THR A 8 -22.35 -25.25 -1.74
CA THR A 8 -22.08 -26.42 -0.90
C THR A 8 -22.40 -27.71 -1.64
N GLN A 9 -21.98 -28.86 -1.10
CA GLN A 9 -22.32 -30.15 -1.70
C GLN A 9 -23.85 -30.33 -1.77
N ARG A 10 -24.57 -29.99 -0.69
CA ARG A 10 -26.04 -30.10 -0.62
C ARG A 10 -26.75 -29.17 -1.62
N ALA A 11 -26.32 -27.93 -1.71
CA ALA A 11 -26.85 -26.99 -2.70
C ALA A 11 -26.59 -27.43 -4.13
N ASN A 12 -25.42 -28.03 -4.41
CA ASN A 12 -25.13 -28.66 -5.69
C ASN A 12 -26.04 -29.86 -5.98
N GLU A 13 -26.33 -30.70 -4.99
CA GLU A 13 -27.26 -31.81 -5.11
C GLU A 13 -28.68 -31.30 -5.39
N ALA A 14 -29.16 -30.27 -4.69
CA ALA A 14 -30.46 -29.66 -4.93
C ALA A 14 -30.61 -29.12 -6.37
N LEU A 15 -29.61 -28.43 -6.89
CA LEU A 15 -29.62 -27.93 -8.26
C LEU A 15 -29.58 -29.05 -9.30
N ASN A 16 -28.86 -30.13 -9.04
CA ASN A 16 -28.85 -31.32 -9.91
C ASN A 16 -30.19 -32.07 -9.86
N PHE A 17 -30.84 -32.16 -8.69
CA PHE A 17 -32.20 -32.70 -8.59
C PHE A 17 -33.21 -31.82 -9.32
N ALA A 18 -33.07 -30.49 -9.26
CA ALA A 18 -33.91 -29.55 -10.03
C ALA A 18 -33.81 -29.80 -11.55
N ILE A 19 -32.58 -29.96 -12.09
CA ILE A 19 -32.38 -30.29 -13.49
C ILE A 19 -33.01 -31.63 -13.82
N LYS A 20 -32.74 -32.67 -13.01
CA LYS A 20 -33.27 -34.01 -13.22
C LYS A 20 -34.80 -34.07 -13.17
N SER A 21 -35.43 -33.37 -12.24
CA SER A 21 -36.87 -33.27 -12.14
C SER A 21 -37.48 -32.57 -13.36
N ALA A 22 -36.84 -31.49 -13.87
CA ALA A 22 -37.29 -30.83 -15.09
C ALA A 22 -37.22 -31.77 -16.32
N GLU A 23 -36.17 -32.57 -16.41
CA GLU A 23 -36.03 -33.65 -17.46
C GLU A 23 -37.12 -34.70 -17.32
N GLU A 24 -37.43 -35.18 -16.11
CA GLU A 24 -38.45 -36.18 -15.83
C GLU A 24 -39.86 -35.67 -16.17
N PHE A 25 -40.16 -34.38 -15.95
CA PHE A 25 -41.41 -33.74 -16.37
C PHE A 25 -41.41 -33.40 -17.88
N GLY A 26 -40.29 -33.52 -18.56
CA GLY A 26 -40.20 -33.24 -19.99
C GLY A 26 -40.24 -31.76 -20.33
N HIS A 27 -39.88 -30.90 -19.39
CA HIS A 27 -39.76 -29.46 -19.60
C HIS A 27 -38.45 -29.14 -20.37
N ASN A 28 -38.47 -28.05 -21.15
CA ASN A 28 -37.30 -27.58 -21.89
C ASN A 28 -36.57 -26.44 -21.17
N TYR A 29 -36.82 -26.23 -19.88
CA TYR A 29 -36.21 -25.23 -19.02
C TYR A 29 -36.18 -25.69 -17.57
N VAL A 30 -35.29 -25.08 -16.78
CA VAL A 30 -35.29 -25.26 -15.32
C VAL A 30 -35.78 -23.97 -14.67
N GLY A 31 -36.99 -24.02 -14.08
CA GLY A 31 -37.61 -22.87 -13.39
C GLY A 31 -37.45 -22.91 -11.87
N SER A 32 -38.03 -21.92 -11.19
CA SER A 32 -38.03 -21.80 -9.73
C SER A 32 -38.74 -22.98 -9.03
N GLU A 33 -39.80 -23.51 -9.65
CA GLU A 33 -40.55 -24.70 -9.21
C GLU A 33 -39.68 -25.93 -9.15
N HIS A 34 -38.77 -26.09 -10.12
CA HIS A 34 -37.84 -27.20 -10.12
C HIS A 34 -36.76 -27.04 -9.04
N ILE A 35 -36.34 -25.79 -8.73
CA ILE A 35 -35.42 -25.54 -7.61
C ILE A 35 -36.12 -25.90 -6.29
N LEU A 36 -37.36 -25.47 -6.09
CA LEU A 36 -38.16 -25.83 -4.88
C LEU A 36 -38.23 -27.35 -4.71
N LEU A 37 -38.55 -28.07 -5.79
CA LEU A 37 -38.61 -29.55 -5.77
C LEU A 37 -37.22 -30.15 -5.50
N GLY A 38 -36.16 -29.58 -6.09
CA GLY A 38 -34.77 -30.00 -5.84
C GLY A 38 -34.34 -29.84 -4.38
N LEU A 39 -34.75 -28.76 -3.74
CA LEU A 39 -34.54 -28.51 -2.29
C LEU A 39 -35.27 -29.55 -1.43
N LEU A 40 -36.48 -29.94 -1.79
CA LEU A 40 -37.28 -30.95 -1.07
C LEU A 40 -36.76 -32.39 -1.30
N LYS A 41 -36.05 -32.66 -2.40
CA LYS A 41 -35.47 -33.97 -2.68
C LYS A 41 -34.04 -34.14 -2.15
N THR A 42 -33.44 -33.11 -1.56
CA THR A 42 -32.08 -33.15 -1.04
C THR A 42 -32.08 -33.57 0.42
N ASP A 43 -31.34 -34.62 0.75
CA ASP A 43 -31.27 -35.12 2.11
C ASP A 43 -30.59 -34.12 3.08
N GLY A 44 -31.38 -33.63 4.03
CA GLY A 44 -30.93 -32.73 5.09
C GLY A 44 -30.73 -31.29 4.61
N GLY A 45 -30.57 -30.39 5.54
CA GLY A 45 -30.44 -28.95 5.29
C GLY A 45 -31.59 -28.13 5.86
N ILE A 46 -31.30 -26.82 6.11
CA ILE A 46 -32.28 -25.91 6.74
C ILE A 46 -33.49 -25.78 5.84
N ALA A 47 -33.34 -25.70 4.53
CA ALA A 47 -34.44 -25.52 3.60
C ALA A 47 -35.46 -26.68 3.67
N LEU A 48 -34.98 -27.95 3.64
CA LEU A 48 -35.82 -29.13 3.74
C LEU A 48 -36.57 -29.14 5.07
N ASN A 49 -35.87 -29.01 6.20
CA ASN A 49 -36.46 -29.03 7.52
C ASN A 49 -37.56 -27.98 7.69
N THR A 50 -37.29 -26.74 7.21
CA THR A 50 -38.25 -25.65 7.32
C THR A 50 -39.52 -25.88 6.47
N LEU A 51 -39.34 -26.45 5.26
CA LEU A 51 -40.45 -26.76 4.36
C LEU A 51 -41.30 -27.94 4.90
N GLU A 52 -40.65 -29.01 5.41
CA GLU A 52 -41.33 -30.16 6.02
C GLU A 52 -42.06 -29.79 7.32
N GLU A 53 -41.52 -28.93 8.19
CA GLU A 53 -42.22 -28.41 9.38
C GLU A 53 -43.50 -27.66 9.03
N LYS A 54 -43.56 -27.07 7.82
CA LYS A 54 -44.78 -26.41 7.31
C LYS A 54 -45.69 -27.39 6.54
N GLY A 55 -45.33 -28.66 6.45
CA GLY A 55 -46.14 -29.69 5.80
C GLY A 55 -46.05 -29.70 4.28
N ILE A 56 -45.01 -29.11 3.67
CA ILE A 56 -44.80 -29.15 2.24
C ILE A 56 -43.91 -30.37 1.92
N THR A 57 -44.45 -31.29 1.13
CA THR A 57 -43.72 -32.50 0.71
C THR A 57 -43.31 -32.43 -0.78
N ALA A 58 -42.32 -33.22 -1.16
CA ALA A 58 -41.89 -33.32 -2.56
C ALA A 58 -43.03 -33.81 -3.49
N GLU A 59 -43.89 -34.76 -3.00
CA GLU A 59 -45.05 -35.28 -3.74
C GLU A 59 -46.10 -34.21 -4.01
N ASP A 60 -46.33 -33.33 -3.06
CA ASP A 60 -47.32 -32.24 -3.19
C ASP A 60 -46.86 -31.27 -4.28
N VAL A 61 -45.55 -30.85 -4.25
CA VAL A 61 -45.00 -29.97 -5.25
C VAL A 61 -44.96 -30.62 -6.63
N GLU A 62 -44.68 -31.94 -6.72
CA GLU A 62 -44.75 -32.68 -7.97
C GLU A 62 -46.16 -32.68 -8.58
N ASN A 63 -47.19 -32.83 -7.73
CA ASN A 63 -48.57 -32.78 -8.17
C ASN A 63 -48.98 -31.40 -8.67
N LEU A 64 -48.52 -30.33 -7.97
CA LEU A 64 -48.76 -28.94 -8.39
C LEU A 64 -48.05 -28.64 -9.72
N ILE A 65 -46.81 -29.14 -9.93
CA ILE A 65 -46.10 -28.95 -11.20
C ILE A 65 -46.91 -29.61 -12.34
N LYS A 66 -47.42 -30.84 -12.13
CA LYS A 66 -48.26 -31.54 -13.13
C LYS A 66 -49.56 -30.82 -13.46
N GLU A 67 -50.20 -30.24 -12.40
CA GLU A 67 -51.50 -29.57 -12.53
C GLU A 67 -51.38 -28.21 -13.21
N TYR A 68 -50.39 -27.38 -12.79
CA TYR A 68 -50.28 -25.99 -13.24
C TYR A 68 -49.40 -25.79 -14.48
N ILE A 69 -48.41 -26.67 -14.70
CA ILE A 69 -47.42 -26.51 -15.79
C ILE A 69 -47.60 -27.63 -16.83
N GLY A 70 -47.99 -28.82 -16.39
CA GLY A 70 -48.21 -29.98 -17.28
C GLY A 70 -46.98 -30.85 -17.42
N GLN A 71 -47.03 -31.81 -18.39
CA GLN A 71 -45.92 -32.68 -18.74
C GLN A 71 -45.59 -32.54 -20.21
N GLY A 72 -44.30 -32.54 -20.54
CA GLY A 72 -43.78 -32.44 -21.89
C GLY A 72 -43.07 -33.70 -22.39
N MET A 73 -42.36 -33.61 -23.49
CA MET A 73 -41.51 -34.70 -23.97
C MET A 73 -40.15 -34.68 -23.28
N GLN A 74 -39.62 -35.86 -22.96
CA GLN A 74 -38.31 -36.00 -22.33
C GLN A 74 -37.20 -35.28 -23.12
N THR A 75 -36.55 -34.30 -22.48
CA THR A 75 -35.41 -33.56 -23.02
C THR A 75 -34.22 -33.70 -22.10
N LYS A 76 -33.02 -33.60 -22.64
CA LYS A 76 -31.80 -33.49 -21.83
C LYS A 76 -31.51 -32.02 -21.59
N LEU A 77 -31.34 -31.65 -20.33
CA LEU A 77 -31.10 -30.26 -19.88
C LEU A 77 -29.68 -30.06 -19.34
N THR A 78 -29.20 -28.86 -19.50
CA THR A 78 -27.89 -28.40 -19.01
C THR A 78 -28.09 -27.17 -18.09
N PRO A 79 -27.10 -26.75 -17.35
CA PRO A 79 -27.19 -25.50 -16.58
C PRO A 79 -27.49 -24.25 -17.42
N ASP A 80 -27.26 -24.27 -18.72
CA ASP A 80 -27.57 -23.15 -19.61
C ASP A 80 -29.07 -22.99 -19.85
N ASP A 81 -29.86 -24.04 -19.63
CA ASP A 81 -31.31 -24.07 -19.78
C ASP A 81 -32.07 -23.51 -18.55
N PHE A 82 -31.35 -22.93 -17.59
CA PHE A 82 -31.98 -22.19 -16.50
C PHE A 82 -32.66 -20.94 -17.04
N THR A 83 -33.93 -20.72 -16.60
CA THR A 83 -34.65 -19.48 -16.96
C THR A 83 -33.91 -18.24 -16.50
N PRO A 84 -34.11 -17.07 -17.15
CA PRO A 84 -33.52 -15.81 -16.66
C PRO A 84 -33.87 -15.50 -15.20
N ARG A 85 -35.05 -15.91 -14.73
CA ARG A 85 -35.49 -15.77 -13.35
C ARG A 85 -34.69 -16.72 -12.42
N THR A 86 -34.51 -17.96 -12.82
CA THR A 86 -33.70 -18.92 -12.07
C THR A 86 -32.25 -18.49 -11.97
N LYS A 87 -31.68 -17.93 -13.03
CA LYS A 87 -30.31 -17.35 -12.99
C LYS A 87 -30.23 -16.21 -11.98
N ARG A 88 -31.23 -15.33 -11.92
CA ARG A 88 -31.30 -14.28 -10.87
C ARG A 88 -31.40 -14.86 -9.47
N VAL A 89 -32.20 -15.92 -9.27
CA VAL A 89 -32.28 -16.62 -7.98
C VAL A 89 -30.90 -17.10 -7.53
N LEU A 90 -30.08 -17.65 -8.42
CA LEU A 90 -28.72 -18.06 -8.09
C LEU A 90 -27.83 -16.89 -7.69
N ASP A 91 -27.91 -15.75 -8.41
CA ASP A 91 -27.16 -14.54 -8.09
C ASP A 91 -27.60 -13.94 -6.74
N VAL A 92 -28.89 -13.92 -6.47
CA VAL A 92 -29.44 -13.43 -5.20
C VAL A 92 -29.06 -14.36 -4.04
N ALA A 93 -29.09 -15.68 -4.24
CA ALA A 93 -28.63 -16.64 -3.24
C ALA A 93 -27.14 -16.40 -2.87
N PHE A 94 -26.33 -16.05 -3.86
CA PHE A 94 -24.93 -15.67 -3.62
C PHE A 94 -24.81 -14.37 -2.80
N GLN A 95 -25.66 -13.38 -3.06
CA GLN A 95 -25.70 -12.15 -2.27
C GLN A 95 -26.13 -12.42 -0.82
N TYR A 96 -27.12 -13.29 -0.59
CA TYR A 96 -27.52 -13.70 0.77
C TYR A 96 -26.40 -14.42 1.51
N ALA A 97 -25.73 -15.39 0.87
CA ALA A 97 -24.60 -16.05 1.49
C ALA A 97 -23.52 -15.05 1.92
N ARG A 98 -23.23 -14.08 1.04
CA ARG A 98 -22.24 -13.03 1.30
C ARG A 98 -22.67 -12.06 2.41
N SER A 99 -23.95 -11.67 2.46
CA SER A 99 -24.49 -10.81 3.52
C SER A 99 -24.47 -11.51 4.88
N MET A 100 -24.64 -12.85 4.89
CA MET A 100 -24.52 -13.70 6.06
C MET A 100 -23.09 -14.16 6.36
N ARG A 101 -22.08 -13.57 5.66
CA ARG A 101 -20.64 -13.87 5.80
C ARG A 101 -20.31 -15.36 5.59
N ARG A 102 -21.04 -16.03 4.72
CA ARG A 102 -20.76 -17.41 4.29
C ARG A 102 -19.92 -17.39 3.01
N SER A 103 -18.95 -18.32 2.91
CA SER A 103 -18.08 -18.46 1.73
C SER A 103 -18.76 -19.26 0.60
N PHE A 104 -19.80 -20.02 0.91
CA PHE A 104 -20.51 -20.88 -0.02
C PHE A 104 -22.01 -20.71 0.15
N VAL A 105 -22.73 -20.85 -0.96
CA VAL A 105 -24.20 -20.86 -1.00
C VAL A 105 -24.69 -22.23 -0.53
N ASP A 106 -25.59 -22.27 0.47
CA ASP A 106 -26.24 -23.50 0.92
C ASP A 106 -27.75 -23.46 0.62
N THR A 107 -28.46 -24.52 0.95
CA THR A 107 -29.89 -24.74 0.63
C THR A 107 -30.78 -23.63 1.14
N GLU A 108 -30.55 -23.09 2.35
CA GLU A 108 -31.29 -21.96 2.92
C GLU A 108 -31.16 -20.69 2.07
N HIS A 109 -29.97 -20.41 1.56
CA HIS A 109 -29.75 -19.22 0.72
C HIS A 109 -30.50 -19.34 -0.61
N LEU A 110 -30.58 -20.57 -1.18
CA LEU A 110 -31.37 -20.84 -2.36
C LEU A 110 -32.88 -20.65 -2.08
N LEU A 111 -33.37 -21.14 -0.96
CA LEU A 111 -34.78 -20.99 -0.60
C LEU A 111 -35.12 -19.50 -0.34
N MET A 112 -34.27 -18.78 0.38
CA MET A 112 -34.44 -17.33 0.58
C MET A 112 -34.51 -16.57 -0.74
N ALA A 113 -33.65 -16.90 -1.70
CA ALA A 113 -33.66 -16.28 -3.01
C ALA A 113 -34.90 -16.63 -3.84
N VAL A 114 -35.41 -17.84 -3.72
CA VAL A 114 -36.69 -18.26 -4.34
C VAL A 114 -37.85 -17.47 -3.76
N LEU A 115 -37.92 -17.29 -2.43
CA LEU A 115 -38.96 -16.53 -1.77
C LEU A 115 -38.99 -15.04 -2.12
N GLN A 116 -37.86 -14.48 -2.53
CA GLN A 116 -37.81 -13.07 -2.95
C GLN A 116 -38.45 -12.83 -4.32
N GLU A 117 -38.62 -13.86 -5.15
CA GLU A 117 -39.28 -13.78 -6.45
C GLU A 117 -40.79 -14.07 -6.29
N SER A 118 -41.53 -13.11 -5.71
CA SER A 118 -42.95 -13.26 -5.33
C SER A 118 -43.89 -13.74 -6.46
N ASP A 119 -43.56 -13.41 -7.72
CA ASP A 119 -44.36 -13.86 -8.89
C ASP A 119 -43.96 -15.24 -9.42
N SER A 120 -43.05 -15.98 -8.73
CA SER A 120 -42.57 -17.27 -9.18
C SER A 120 -43.58 -18.39 -8.92
N TYR A 121 -43.54 -19.47 -9.73
CA TYR A 121 -44.37 -20.65 -9.47
C TYR A 121 -44.02 -21.29 -8.12
N ALA A 122 -42.75 -21.30 -7.70
CA ALA A 122 -42.35 -21.79 -6.39
C ALA A 122 -43.06 -21.05 -5.24
N VAL A 123 -43.14 -19.74 -5.28
CA VAL A 123 -43.83 -18.95 -4.26
C VAL A 123 -45.36 -19.14 -4.32
N LYS A 124 -45.93 -19.24 -5.54
CA LYS A 124 -47.37 -19.56 -5.70
C LYS A 124 -47.72 -20.92 -5.11
N PHE A 125 -46.85 -21.91 -5.26
CA PHE A 125 -47.04 -23.23 -4.66
C PHE A 125 -46.94 -23.13 -3.13
N ILE A 126 -45.93 -22.45 -2.57
CA ILE A 126 -45.83 -22.26 -1.11
C ILE A 126 -47.06 -21.55 -0.56
N ASN A 127 -47.53 -20.52 -1.23
CA ASN A 127 -48.71 -19.75 -0.83
C ASN A 127 -50.02 -20.62 -0.92
N SER A 128 -50.10 -21.59 -1.84
CA SER A 128 -51.26 -22.50 -1.92
C SER A 128 -51.42 -23.41 -0.69
N PHE A 129 -50.33 -23.63 0.06
CA PHE A 129 -50.38 -24.30 1.37
C PHE A 129 -50.76 -23.37 2.54
N GLY A 130 -51.10 -22.11 2.25
CA GLY A 130 -51.50 -21.12 3.26
C GLY A 130 -50.32 -20.51 4.03
N ILE A 131 -49.13 -20.61 3.51
CA ILE A 131 -47.89 -20.13 4.11
C ILE A 131 -47.55 -18.77 3.50
N ASP A 132 -47.38 -17.74 4.35
CA ASP A 132 -46.91 -16.42 3.91
C ASP A 132 -45.38 -16.44 3.61
N GLU A 133 -45.02 -16.07 2.41
CA GLU A 133 -43.64 -16.01 1.94
C GLU A 133 -42.73 -15.17 2.85
N ARG A 134 -43.26 -14.07 3.44
CA ARG A 134 -42.49 -13.18 4.32
C ARG A 134 -42.23 -13.82 5.69
N GLN A 135 -43.21 -14.51 6.24
CA GLN A 135 -43.06 -15.23 7.52
C GLN A 135 -42.05 -16.37 7.37
N LEU A 136 -42.11 -17.10 6.25
CA LEU A 136 -41.17 -18.18 5.96
C LEU A 136 -39.75 -17.64 5.77
N PHE A 137 -39.60 -16.49 5.12
CA PHE A 137 -38.30 -15.83 4.95
C PHE A 137 -37.71 -15.39 6.30
N GLU A 138 -38.51 -14.75 7.18
CA GLU A 138 -38.05 -14.36 8.52
C GLU A 138 -37.67 -15.56 9.39
N GLU A 139 -38.38 -16.65 9.29
CA GLU A 139 -38.04 -17.91 9.97
C GLU A 139 -36.69 -18.46 9.47
N LEU A 140 -36.46 -18.49 8.15
CA LEU A 140 -35.19 -18.93 7.56
C LEU A 140 -34.04 -18.06 8.02
N VAL A 141 -34.20 -16.75 8.06
CA VAL A 141 -33.18 -15.82 8.56
C VAL A 141 -32.86 -16.11 10.03
N ASN A 142 -33.88 -16.35 10.85
CA ASN A 142 -33.73 -16.64 12.27
C ASN A 142 -33.06 -18.01 12.52
N VAL A 143 -33.44 -19.04 11.76
CA VAL A 143 -32.87 -20.40 11.86
C VAL A 143 -31.44 -20.42 11.32
N SER A 144 -31.20 -19.84 10.17
CA SER A 144 -29.87 -19.71 9.57
C SER A 144 -28.90 -18.88 10.45
N GLY A 145 -29.43 -17.89 11.20
CA GLY A 145 -28.67 -17.14 12.20
C GLY A 145 -28.32 -17.98 13.44
N ARG A 146 -29.19 -18.91 13.83
CA ARG A 146 -28.97 -19.83 14.98
C ARG A 146 -28.04 -20.99 14.62
N GLU A 147 -28.19 -21.61 13.45
CA GLU A 147 -27.32 -22.71 13.01
C GLU A 147 -25.90 -22.24 12.63
N SER A 148 -25.70 -20.95 12.29
CA SER A 148 -24.34 -20.40 12.18
C SER A 148 -23.59 -20.46 13.52
N ALA A 149 -24.29 -20.48 14.64
CA ALA A 149 -23.72 -20.76 15.95
C ALA A 149 -23.53 -22.28 16.18
N ASP A 150 -24.47 -23.12 15.69
CA ASP A 150 -24.45 -24.56 15.92
C ASP A 150 -23.60 -25.37 14.94
N GLU A 151 -23.41 -24.96 13.66
CA GLU A 151 -22.55 -25.68 12.72
C GLU A 151 -21.05 -25.52 13.04
N LYS A 152 -20.61 -24.37 13.59
CA LYS A 152 -19.29 -24.26 14.21
C LYS A 152 -19.14 -25.21 15.43
N TYR A 153 -20.26 -25.59 16.03
CA TYR A 153 -20.33 -26.52 17.16
C TYR A 153 -20.36 -27.99 16.74
N SER A 154 -20.98 -28.33 15.61
CA SER A 154 -21.19 -29.72 15.17
C SER A 154 -20.00 -30.36 14.47
N GLN A 155 -19.16 -29.59 13.76
CA GLN A 155 -17.91 -30.10 13.18
C GLN A 155 -16.83 -30.41 14.22
N ARG A 156 -16.98 -29.96 15.50
CA ARG A 156 -16.10 -30.30 16.61
C ARG A 156 -16.61 -31.44 17.51
N LYS A 157 -17.83 -31.94 17.29
CA LYS A 157 -18.38 -33.08 18.04
C LYS A 157 -18.08 -34.45 17.41
N GLY A 158 -16.80 -34.76 17.26
CA GLY A 158 -16.32 -36.10 17.38
C GLY A 158 -16.01 -36.43 18.85
N LYS A 159 -16.96 -37.06 19.54
CA LYS A 159 -16.85 -37.69 20.86
C LYS A 159 -16.78 -36.83 22.11
N ASN A 160 -17.89 -36.88 22.85
CA ASN A 160 -18.05 -36.79 24.32
C ASN A 160 -17.62 -35.53 25.07
N GLY A 161 -18.64 -34.87 25.66
CA GLY A 161 -18.52 -33.98 26.80
C GLY A 161 -18.92 -32.55 26.50
N LYS A 162 -19.80 -31.96 27.29
CA LYS A 162 -20.05 -30.52 27.33
C LYS A 162 -18.70 -29.83 27.51
N SER A 163 -18.31 -28.95 26.59
CA SER A 163 -17.08 -28.14 26.72
C SER A 163 -17.13 -27.39 28.05
N LYS A 164 -16.01 -27.42 28.79
CA LYS A 164 -15.86 -26.67 30.03
C LYS A 164 -15.67 -25.18 29.82
N THR A 165 -15.44 -24.78 28.57
CA THR A 165 -15.04 -23.42 28.14
C THR A 165 -15.78 -22.97 26.89
N PRO A 166 -17.11 -22.90 26.87
CA PRO A 166 -17.89 -22.58 25.66
C PRO A 166 -17.61 -21.17 25.12
N THR A 167 -17.44 -20.16 25.99
CA THR A 167 -17.16 -18.78 25.58
C THR A 167 -15.77 -18.65 24.98
N LEU A 168 -14.79 -19.34 25.55
CA LEU A 168 -13.44 -19.36 25.00
C LEU A 168 -13.37 -20.13 23.66
N ASP A 169 -14.19 -21.15 23.48
CA ASP A 169 -14.26 -21.89 22.22
C ASP A 169 -14.92 -21.04 21.11
N GLU A 170 -15.83 -20.11 21.49
CA GLU A 170 -16.53 -19.21 20.56
C GLU A 170 -15.64 -18.02 20.13
N PHE A 171 -15.00 -17.36 21.09
CA PHE A 171 -14.24 -16.12 20.87
C PHE A 171 -12.72 -16.29 20.98
N GLY A 172 -12.23 -17.51 21.22
CA GLY A 172 -10.82 -17.81 21.39
C GLY A 172 -10.29 -18.77 20.33
N ARG A 173 -8.99 -18.65 20.04
CA ARG A 173 -8.25 -19.56 19.17
C ARG A 173 -7.24 -20.36 20.03
N ASP A 174 -7.42 -21.66 20.14
CA ASP A 174 -6.46 -22.52 20.88
C ASP A 174 -5.18 -22.72 20.05
N LEU A 175 -4.13 -21.98 20.40
CA LEU A 175 -2.83 -22.06 19.74
C LEU A 175 -2.15 -23.42 19.97
N THR A 176 -2.37 -24.04 21.13
CA THR A 176 -1.78 -25.35 21.45
C THR A 176 -2.41 -26.46 20.61
N ALA A 177 -3.72 -26.40 20.36
CA ALA A 177 -4.40 -27.32 19.45
C ALA A 177 -3.90 -27.15 18.01
N LEU A 178 -3.74 -25.91 17.55
CA LEU A 178 -3.23 -25.59 16.22
C LEU A 178 -1.77 -26.04 16.05
N ALA A 179 -0.96 -25.93 17.11
CA ALA A 179 0.40 -26.46 17.12
C ALA A 179 0.42 -27.98 16.96
N LYS A 180 -0.47 -28.70 17.64
CA LYS A 180 -0.65 -30.16 17.48
C LYS A 180 -1.06 -30.57 16.07
N ASP A 181 -1.92 -29.77 15.44
CA ASP A 181 -2.40 -29.98 14.07
C ASP A 181 -1.34 -29.59 13.01
N GLY A 182 -0.19 -29.04 13.38
CA GLY A 182 0.85 -28.56 12.45
C GLY A 182 0.43 -27.33 11.65
N LYS A 183 -0.53 -26.55 12.14
CA LYS A 183 -1.08 -25.35 11.44
C LYS A 183 -0.38 -24.05 11.85
N ILE A 184 0.55 -24.09 12.81
CA ILE A 184 1.36 -22.95 13.24
C ILE A 184 2.64 -22.91 12.42
N ASP A 185 3.07 -21.71 12.08
CA ASP A 185 4.33 -21.47 11.41
C ASP A 185 5.55 -21.74 12.32
N PRO A 186 6.68 -22.18 11.77
CA PRO A 186 7.89 -22.31 12.54
C PRO A 186 8.35 -20.93 13.04
N VAL A 187 8.60 -20.82 14.34
CA VAL A 187 9.07 -19.57 14.94
C VAL A 187 10.60 -19.62 15.03
N ILE A 188 11.24 -18.68 14.39
CA ILE A 188 12.70 -18.61 14.22
C ILE A 188 13.21 -17.30 14.85
N GLY A 189 14.36 -17.35 15.53
CA GLY A 189 15.06 -16.15 16.03
C GLY A 189 14.43 -15.50 17.27
N ARG A 190 13.49 -16.18 17.96
CA ARG A 190 12.80 -15.66 19.15
C ARG A 190 13.00 -16.50 20.41
N GLU A 191 14.04 -17.33 20.43
CA GLU A 191 14.32 -18.27 21.54
C GLU A 191 14.51 -17.55 22.88
N LYS A 192 15.21 -16.42 22.89
CA LYS A 192 15.49 -15.63 24.10
C LYS A 192 14.21 -15.03 24.71
N GLU A 193 13.36 -14.48 23.85
CA GLU A 193 12.08 -13.91 24.29
C GLU A 193 11.13 -15.00 24.80
N ILE A 194 11.06 -16.15 24.11
CA ILE A 194 10.24 -17.29 24.53
C ILE A 194 10.75 -17.83 25.87
N GLU A 195 12.05 -18.02 26.07
CA GLU A 195 12.62 -18.42 27.34
C GLU A 195 12.31 -17.44 28.47
N ARG A 196 12.36 -16.12 28.13
CA ARG A 196 12.01 -15.10 29.11
C ARG A 196 10.54 -15.15 29.51
N VAL A 197 9.64 -15.40 28.55
CA VAL A 197 8.22 -15.62 28.81
C VAL A 197 8.00 -16.84 29.69
N ILE A 198 8.67 -17.97 29.41
CA ILE A 198 8.62 -19.19 30.23
C ILE A 198 9.07 -18.89 31.66
N GLN A 199 10.18 -18.17 31.82
CA GLN A 199 10.71 -17.80 33.16
C GLN A 199 9.69 -16.95 33.93
N ILE A 200 9.01 -16.00 33.26
CA ILE A 200 8.03 -15.15 33.92
C ILE A 200 6.78 -15.94 34.30
N LEU A 201 6.24 -16.76 33.40
CA LEU A 201 5.08 -17.62 33.66
C LEU A 201 5.30 -18.61 34.83
N SER A 202 6.55 -19.01 35.07
CA SER A 202 6.95 -19.93 36.17
C SER A 202 7.11 -19.23 37.52
N ARG A 203 6.98 -17.90 37.61
CA ARG A 203 7.08 -17.15 38.86
C ARG A 203 5.85 -17.30 39.73
N ARG A 204 6.03 -17.14 41.03
CA ARG A 204 4.92 -17.12 42.00
C ARG A 204 4.10 -15.82 41.94
N THR A 205 4.75 -14.71 41.63
CA THR A 205 4.16 -13.38 41.54
C THR A 205 4.73 -12.66 40.30
N LYS A 206 4.02 -11.70 39.77
CA LYS A 206 4.37 -11.03 38.51
C LYS A 206 4.58 -12.04 37.35
N ASN A 207 3.66 -12.99 37.26
CA ASN A 207 3.71 -14.12 36.36
C ASN A 207 2.95 -13.89 35.02
N ASN A 208 2.64 -12.63 34.70
CA ASN A 208 2.01 -12.27 33.44
C ASN A 208 3.03 -11.51 32.59
N PRO A 209 3.61 -12.12 31.54
CA PRO A 209 4.47 -11.40 30.62
C PRO A 209 3.66 -10.46 29.75
N CYS A 210 4.21 -9.29 29.46
CA CYS A 210 3.69 -8.35 28.48
C CYS A 210 4.73 -8.12 27.38
N LEU A 211 4.46 -8.59 26.18
CA LEU A 211 5.30 -8.42 25.01
C LEU A 211 5.17 -6.98 24.49
N ILE A 212 6.26 -6.24 24.53
CA ILE A 212 6.28 -4.81 24.18
C ILE A 212 7.20 -4.62 22.99
N GLY A 213 6.68 -4.06 21.92
CA GLY A 213 7.47 -3.81 20.71
C GLY A 213 6.63 -3.11 19.64
N GLU A 214 7.30 -2.66 18.60
CA GLU A 214 6.65 -2.00 17.46
C GLU A 214 5.70 -2.95 16.72
N PRO A 215 4.72 -2.43 15.95
CA PRO A 215 3.87 -3.26 15.10
C PRO A 215 4.70 -4.07 14.10
N GLY A 216 4.30 -5.32 13.82
CA GLY A 216 4.97 -6.14 12.80
C GLY A 216 6.29 -6.81 13.22
N VAL A 217 6.79 -6.61 14.46
CA VAL A 217 8.03 -7.27 14.92
C VAL A 217 7.86 -8.76 15.32
N GLY A 218 6.66 -9.31 15.24
CA GLY A 218 6.41 -10.72 15.54
C GLY A 218 6.06 -11.03 16.99
N LYS A 219 5.37 -10.14 17.71
CA LYS A 219 4.92 -10.38 19.10
C LYS A 219 4.02 -11.63 19.21
N THR A 220 3.10 -11.81 18.29
CA THR A 220 2.17 -12.95 18.26
C THR A 220 2.92 -14.26 18.01
N ALA A 221 3.96 -14.25 17.18
CA ALA A 221 4.81 -15.41 16.91
C ALA A 221 5.48 -15.98 18.19
N ILE A 222 5.77 -15.14 19.19
CA ILE A 222 6.35 -15.59 20.47
C ILE A 222 5.33 -16.46 21.23
N ALA A 223 4.05 -16.10 21.23
CA ALA A 223 3.01 -16.92 21.86
C ALA A 223 2.79 -18.24 21.09
N GLU A 224 2.86 -18.19 19.77
CA GLU A 224 2.81 -19.37 18.90
C GLU A 224 4.03 -20.29 19.11
N GLY A 225 5.22 -19.72 19.23
CA GLY A 225 6.45 -20.45 19.56
C GLY A 225 6.42 -21.11 20.92
N LEU A 226 5.83 -20.45 21.91
CA LEU A 226 5.60 -21.05 23.23
C LEU A 226 4.60 -22.22 23.13
N ALA A 227 3.54 -22.10 22.34
CA ALA A 227 2.60 -23.20 22.10
C ALA A 227 3.28 -24.42 21.44
N LEU A 228 4.17 -24.17 20.46
CA LEU A 228 4.98 -25.22 19.84
C LEU A 228 5.91 -25.91 20.86
N LYS A 229 6.58 -25.17 21.75
CA LYS A 229 7.44 -25.73 22.80
C LYS A 229 6.64 -26.55 23.81
N ILE A 230 5.42 -26.11 24.19
CA ILE A 230 4.54 -26.89 25.08
C ILE A 230 4.18 -28.22 24.42
N VAL A 231 3.81 -28.23 23.15
CA VAL A 231 3.44 -29.45 22.43
C VAL A 231 4.62 -30.41 22.29
N LYS A 232 5.84 -29.90 22.14
CA LYS A 232 7.07 -30.69 22.07
C LYS A 232 7.57 -31.17 23.44
N GLY A 233 7.00 -30.66 24.54
CA GLY A 233 7.48 -30.96 25.90
C GLY A 233 8.80 -30.27 26.27
N GLU A 234 9.17 -29.20 25.55
CA GLU A 234 10.40 -28.43 25.78
C GLU A 234 10.19 -27.29 26.81
N VAL A 235 9.32 -27.48 27.78
CA VAL A 235 8.98 -26.50 28.81
C VAL A 235 9.06 -27.17 30.22
N PRO A 236 9.20 -26.38 31.32
CA PRO A 236 9.13 -26.91 32.65
C PRO A 236 7.81 -27.63 32.94
N GLU A 237 7.81 -28.63 33.83
CA GLU A 237 6.63 -29.45 34.22
C GLU A 237 5.38 -28.63 34.53
N LEU A 238 5.54 -27.46 35.13
CA LEU A 238 4.46 -26.50 35.43
C LEU A 238 3.67 -26.03 34.21
N LEU A 239 4.25 -26.09 33.00
CA LEU A 239 3.67 -25.60 31.75
C LEU A 239 3.31 -26.74 30.78
N ASN A 240 3.71 -27.98 31.03
CA ASN A 240 3.49 -29.10 30.10
C ASN A 240 2.02 -29.36 29.76
N ASP A 241 1.13 -29.19 30.75
CA ASP A 241 -0.31 -29.44 30.56
C ASP A 241 -1.10 -28.15 30.26
N LYS A 242 -0.42 -27.02 30.07
CA LYS A 242 -1.06 -25.75 29.81
C LYS A 242 -1.48 -25.62 28.36
N LYS A 243 -2.58 -24.91 28.14
CA LYS A 243 -3.10 -24.51 26.84
C LYS A 243 -2.96 -23.00 26.66
N ILE A 244 -2.57 -22.55 25.50
CA ILE A 244 -2.55 -21.13 25.18
C ILE A 244 -3.76 -20.84 24.29
N VAL A 245 -4.64 -19.96 24.77
CA VAL A 245 -5.82 -19.53 24.02
C VAL A 245 -5.69 -18.04 23.71
N ALA A 246 -5.59 -17.71 22.42
CA ALA A 246 -5.61 -16.33 21.93
C ALA A 246 -7.05 -15.82 21.93
N LEU A 247 -7.33 -14.75 22.68
CA LEU A 247 -8.65 -14.15 22.79
C LEU A 247 -8.82 -13.06 21.72
N ASP A 248 -9.86 -13.16 20.88
CA ASP A 248 -10.22 -12.15 19.90
C ASP A 248 -11.23 -11.15 20.50
N LEU A 249 -10.69 -10.02 20.96
CA LEU A 249 -11.47 -8.94 21.55
C LEU A 249 -12.42 -8.29 20.56
N THR A 250 -12.00 -8.18 19.30
CA THR A 250 -12.80 -7.57 18.24
C THR A 250 -14.07 -8.37 17.99
N SER A 251 -13.94 -9.69 17.94
CA SER A 251 -15.09 -10.60 17.82
C SER A 251 -16.00 -10.58 19.05
N MET A 252 -15.46 -10.33 20.24
CA MET A 252 -16.26 -10.22 21.47
C MET A 252 -17.10 -8.95 21.52
N VAL A 253 -16.65 -7.86 20.90
CA VAL A 253 -17.39 -6.59 20.77
C VAL A 253 -18.41 -6.66 19.62
N ALA A 254 -18.08 -7.39 18.55
CA ALA A 254 -18.96 -7.48 17.39
C ALA A 254 -20.33 -8.10 17.74
N GLY A 255 -21.41 -7.45 17.32
CA GLY A 255 -22.80 -7.92 17.55
C GLY A 255 -23.37 -7.62 18.93
N THR A 256 -22.66 -6.93 19.82
CA THR A 256 -23.24 -6.43 21.08
C THR A 256 -24.09 -5.18 20.81
N LYS A 257 -25.38 -5.22 21.19
CA LYS A 257 -26.28 -4.05 21.10
C LYS A 257 -26.20 -3.15 22.34
N TYR A 258 -25.80 -3.73 23.45
CA TYR A 258 -25.72 -3.04 24.75
C TYR A 258 -24.37 -3.26 25.38
N ARG A 259 -23.91 -2.26 26.10
CA ARG A 259 -22.64 -2.23 26.83
C ARG A 259 -22.44 -3.44 27.76
N GLY A 260 -23.52 -3.86 28.46
CA GLY A 260 -23.50 -4.99 29.38
C GLY A 260 -23.20 -6.34 28.73
N ASP A 261 -23.51 -6.50 27.44
CA ASP A 261 -23.30 -7.78 26.75
C ASP A 261 -21.79 -8.10 26.60
N PHE A 262 -20.96 -7.10 26.30
CA PHE A 262 -19.50 -7.26 26.20
C PHE A 262 -18.89 -7.56 27.57
N GLU A 263 -19.31 -6.82 28.64
CA GLU A 263 -18.84 -7.05 29.99
C GLU A 263 -19.21 -8.48 30.47
N GLU A 264 -20.41 -8.95 30.14
CA GLU A 264 -20.86 -10.31 30.48
C GLU A 264 -20.06 -11.37 29.73
N ARG A 265 -19.74 -11.18 28.44
CA ARG A 265 -18.91 -12.11 27.66
C ARG A 265 -17.49 -12.22 28.23
N ILE A 266 -16.84 -11.08 28.53
CA ILE A 266 -15.51 -11.09 29.15
C ILE A 266 -15.54 -11.77 30.50
N LYS A 267 -16.54 -11.47 31.34
CA LYS A 267 -16.70 -12.08 32.65
C LYS A 267 -16.86 -13.60 32.57
N LYS A 268 -17.71 -14.08 31.64
CA LYS A 268 -17.87 -15.52 31.39
C LYS A 268 -16.56 -16.17 30.95
N ALA A 269 -15.84 -15.55 30.01
CA ALA A 269 -14.53 -16.05 29.56
C ALA A 269 -13.52 -16.13 30.72
N MET A 270 -13.48 -15.10 31.57
CA MET A 270 -12.59 -15.11 32.76
C MET A 270 -12.98 -16.18 33.78
N ASP A 271 -14.25 -16.40 34.03
CA ASP A 271 -14.73 -17.45 34.94
C ASP A 271 -14.41 -18.85 34.36
N GLU A 272 -14.48 -19.03 33.04
CA GLU A 272 -14.06 -20.27 32.38
C GLU A 272 -12.56 -20.55 32.57
N VAL A 273 -11.70 -19.52 32.32
CA VAL A 273 -10.24 -19.65 32.54
C VAL A 273 -9.91 -19.98 33.97
N LYS A 274 -10.57 -19.31 34.93
CA LYS A 274 -10.37 -19.55 36.36
C LYS A 274 -10.74 -20.99 36.79
N ASN A 275 -11.83 -21.53 36.22
CA ASN A 275 -12.31 -22.89 36.51
C ASN A 275 -11.45 -23.96 35.81
N ALA A 276 -10.90 -23.67 34.63
CA ALA A 276 -10.11 -24.63 33.87
C ALA A 276 -8.70 -24.82 34.40
N LYS A 277 -8.07 -23.82 35.04
CA LYS A 277 -6.74 -23.80 35.66
C LYS A 277 -5.53 -24.18 34.74
N ASP A 278 -5.81 -24.77 33.61
CA ASP A 278 -4.81 -25.20 32.59
C ASP A 278 -4.69 -24.22 31.40
N ILE A 279 -5.41 -23.11 31.42
CA ILE A 279 -5.43 -22.14 30.34
C ILE A 279 -4.55 -20.92 30.66
N ILE A 280 -3.71 -20.54 29.69
CA ILE A 280 -3.01 -19.26 29.62
C ILE A 280 -3.67 -18.45 28.51
N LEU A 281 -4.15 -17.25 28.84
CA LEU A 281 -4.72 -16.36 27.84
C LEU A 281 -3.62 -15.60 27.14
N PHE A 282 -3.66 -15.55 25.80
CA PHE A 282 -2.93 -14.59 25.00
C PHE A 282 -3.89 -13.48 24.54
N ILE A 283 -3.54 -12.25 24.83
CA ILE A 283 -4.34 -11.07 24.45
C ILE A 283 -3.47 -10.13 23.65
N ASP A 284 -3.73 -10.08 22.36
CA ASP A 284 -3.09 -9.06 21.50
C ASP A 284 -3.76 -7.71 21.72
N GLU A 285 -3.01 -6.64 21.53
CA GLU A 285 -3.45 -5.27 21.81
C GLU A 285 -4.10 -5.14 23.21
N VAL A 286 -3.48 -5.70 24.24
CA VAL A 286 -4.01 -5.74 25.62
C VAL A 286 -4.39 -4.34 26.14
N HIS A 287 -3.83 -3.29 25.58
CA HIS A 287 -4.17 -1.90 25.89
C HIS A 287 -5.63 -1.56 25.56
N THR A 288 -6.24 -2.22 24.58
CA THR A 288 -7.65 -2.00 24.22
C THR A 288 -8.61 -2.33 25.35
N LEU A 289 -8.23 -3.30 26.21
CA LEU A 289 -8.97 -3.61 27.43
C LEU A 289 -8.80 -2.56 28.52
N MET A 290 -7.68 -1.81 28.48
CA MET A 290 -7.20 -0.95 29.55
C MET A 290 -7.42 0.57 29.26
N GLY A 291 -7.66 0.94 28.00
CA GLY A 291 -7.63 2.34 27.57
C GLY A 291 -8.91 2.86 26.91
N ALA A 292 -9.97 2.11 26.89
CA ALA A 292 -11.23 2.51 26.25
C ALA A 292 -12.02 3.60 27.02
N GLY A 293 -11.34 4.43 27.81
CA GLY A 293 -11.95 5.40 28.73
C GLY A 293 -11.69 6.88 28.49
N ALA A 294 -11.38 7.32 27.25
CA ALA A 294 -11.25 8.76 26.98
C ALA A 294 -12.55 9.43 26.48
N ALA A 295 -13.60 8.69 26.16
CA ALA A 295 -14.94 9.24 25.95
C ALA A 295 -15.81 8.91 27.17
N GLU A 296 -16.56 9.88 27.70
CA GLU A 296 -17.53 9.68 28.77
C GLU A 296 -18.44 8.48 28.44
N GLY A 297 -18.20 7.34 29.12
CA GLY A 297 -19.00 6.13 28.96
C GLY A 297 -18.26 4.89 28.45
N ALA A 298 -16.97 4.92 28.16
CA ALA A 298 -16.23 3.73 27.73
C ALA A 298 -16.00 2.76 28.89
N THR A 299 -16.24 1.48 28.65
CA THR A 299 -16.19 0.40 29.64
C THR A 299 -14.74 0.09 29.96
N ASP A 300 -14.40 0.19 31.19
CA ASP A 300 -13.12 -0.25 31.71
C ASP A 300 -13.16 -1.77 31.94
N ALA A 301 -13.00 -2.57 30.86
CA ALA A 301 -12.88 -4.03 30.96
C ALA A 301 -11.69 -4.44 31.85
N ALA A 302 -10.75 -3.53 32.07
CA ALA A 302 -9.69 -3.66 33.06
C ALA A 302 -10.23 -3.92 34.46
N ASN A 303 -11.37 -3.33 34.85
CA ASN A 303 -11.96 -3.54 36.17
C ASN A 303 -12.44 -4.99 36.38
N ILE A 304 -12.74 -5.74 35.32
CA ILE A 304 -13.09 -7.15 35.39
C ILE A 304 -11.82 -8.03 35.54
N LEU A 305 -10.73 -7.67 34.84
CA LEU A 305 -9.46 -8.40 34.83
C LEU A 305 -8.63 -8.16 36.10
N LYS A 306 -8.57 -6.91 36.58
CA LYS A 306 -7.74 -6.49 37.74
C LYS A 306 -7.91 -7.39 38.97
N PRO A 307 -9.12 -7.77 39.44
CA PRO A 307 -9.28 -8.61 40.60
C PRO A 307 -8.70 -10.03 40.41
N SER A 308 -8.94 -10.62 39.26
CA SER A 308 -8.44 -11.99 38.94
C SER A 308 -6.93 -12.05 38.73
N LEU A 309 -6.34 -11.03 38.07
CA LEU A 309 -4.89 -10.85 37.97
C LEU A 309 -4.27 -10.56 39.34
N ALA A 310 -4.95 -9.75 40.19
CA ALA A 310 -4.43 -9.41 41.51
C ALA A 310 -4.35 -10.61 42.44
N ARG A 311 -5.29 -11.54 42.31
CA ARG A 311 -5.32 -12.78 43.11
C ARG A 311 -4.47 -13.91 42.50
N GLY A 312 -3.97 -13.72 41.27
CA GLY A 312 -3.23 -14.77 40.55
C GLY A 312 -4.09 -15.96 40.12
N GLU A 313 -5.41 -15.73 39.96
CA GLU A 313 -6.38 -16.74 39.56
C GLU A 313 -6.29 -17.08 38.06
N ILE A 314 -5.75 -16.17 37.25
CA ILE A 314 -5.55 -16.30 35.80
C ILE A 314 -4.11 -15.94 35.43
N GLN A 315 -3.61 -16.54 34.35
CA GLN A 315 -2.34 -16.19 33.73
C GLN A 315 -2.62 -15.60 32.35
N VAL A 316 -1.98 -14.47 32.06
CA VAL A 316 -2.17 -13.71 30.80
C VAL A 316 -0.82 -13.37 30.19
N ILE A 317 -0.69 -13.60 28.89
CA ILE A 317 0.37 -13.07 28.04
C ILE A 317 -0.25 -11.89 27.28
N GLY A 318 0.16 -10.67 27.57
CA GLY A 318 -0.28 -9.49 26.84
C GLY A 318 0.70 -9.14 25.71
N ALA A 319 0.21 -8.55 24.63
CA ALA A 319 1.05 -7.92 23.61
C ALA A 319 0.56 -6.50 23.37
N THR A 320 1.49 -5.54 23.21
CA THR A 320 1.17 -4.12 22.98
C THR A 320 2.38 -3.35 22.42
N THR A 321 2.20 -2.10 22.07
CA THR A 321 3.30 -1.19 21.70
C THR A 321 3.93 -0.55 22.95
N ILE A 322 5.13 0.07 22.77
CA ILE A 322 5.85 0.74 23.87
C ILE A 322 5.02 1.92 24.41
N ASP A 323 4.47 2.72 23.52
CA ASP A 323 3.72 3.93 23.89
C ASP A 323 2.41 3.60 24.62
N GLU A 324 1.71 2.57 24.15
CA GLU A 324 0.46 2.13 24.76
C GLU A 324 0.70 1.45 26.10
N TYR A 325 1.80 0.71 26.26
CA TYR A 325 2.20 0.16 27.54
C TYR A 325 2.40 1.26 28.58
N ARG A 326 3.15 2.31 28.21
CA ARG A 326 3.40 3.48 29.09
C ARG A 326 2.12 4.25 29.42
N LYS A 327 1.25 4.43 28.42
CA LYS A 327 -0.02 5.15 28.59
C LYS A 327 -1.00 4.43 29.51
N ASN A 328 -1.15 3.13 29.34
CA ASN A 328 -2.29 2.37 29.86
C ASN A 328 -1.93 1.39 30.97
N ILE A 329 -0.71 0.84 31.00
CA ILE A 329 -0.30 -0.18 31.98
C ILE A 329 0.61 0.40 33.06
N GLU A 330 1.66 1.15 32.70
CA GLU A 330 2.58 1.76 33.69
C GLU A 330 1.90 2.79 34.59
N LYS A 331 0.90 3.51 34.10
CA LYS A 331 0.16 4.50 34.89
C LYS A 331 -0.76 3.86 35.93
N ASP A 332 -1.13 2.60 35.75
CA ASP A 332 -1.98 1.88 36.68
C ASP A 332 -1.15 0.99 37.62
N ALA A 333 -0.97 1.44 38.85
CA ALA A 333 -0.14 0.74 39.85
C ALA A 333 -0.60 -0.70 40.15
N ALA A 334 -1.87 -1.05 39.88
CA ALA A 334 -2.35 -2.41 40.09
C ALA A 334 -1.91 -3.36 38.97
N LEU A 335 -1.86 -2.85 37.73
CA LEU A 335 -1.44 -3.61 36.54
C LEU A 335 0.09 -3.67 36.46
N GLU A 336 0.79 -2.60 36.70
CA GLU A 336 2.26 -2.53 36.70
C GLU A 336 2.89 -3.58 37.64
N ARG A 337 2.28 -3.80 38.80
CA ARG A 337 2.73 -4.83 39.75
C ARG A 337 2.44 -6.26 39.30
N ARG A 338 1.67 -6.48 38.24
CA ARG A 338 1.25 -7.80 37.79
C ARG A 338 1.84 -8.20 36.44
N PHE A 339 2.00 -7.23 35.55
CA PHE A 339 2.65 -7.47 34.28
C PHE A 339 4.17 -7.28 34.39
N GLN A 340 4.90 -8.14 33.68
CA GLN A 340 6.33 -8.03 33.54
C GLN A 340 6.66 -7.77 32.06
N PRO A 341 7.27 -6.62 31.72
CA PRO A 341 7.60 -6.30 30.35
C PRO A 341 8.68 -7.23 29.78
N VAL A 342 8.47 -7.63 28.53
CA VAL A 342 9.42 -8.34 27.68
C VAL A 342 9.53 -7.55 26.39
N THR A 343 10.67 -6.89 26.18
CA THR A 343 10.91 -6.10 24.99
C THR A 343 11.17 -7.00 23.80
N VAL A 344 10.40 -6.80 22.74
CA VAL A 344 10.52 -7.49 21.45
C VAL A 344 11.06 -6.52 20.43
N GLY A 345 12.33 -6.65 20.09
CA GLY A 345 12.99 -5.80 19.10
C GLY A 345 12.72 -6.26 17.67
N GLU A 346 13.06 -5.38 16.72
CA GLU A 346 13.11 -5.73 15.31
C GLU A 346 14.20 -6.79 15.08
N PRO A 347 13.94 -7.88 14.36
CA PRO A 347 14.96 -8.89 14.05
C PRO A 347 16.02 -8.32 13.11
N THR A 348 17.20 -8.91 13.13
CA THR A 348 18.26 -8.58 12.18
C THR A 348 17.89 -9.02 10.75
N GLU A 349 18.57 -8.48 9.75
CA GLU A 349 18.37 -8.90 8.36
C GLU A 349 18.65 -10.41 8.20
N GLU A 350 19.67 -10.94 8.85
CA GLU A 350 20.02 -12.36 8.80
C GLU A 350 18.92 -13.24 9.43
N GLU A 351 18.42 -12.85 10.61
CA GLU A 351 17.29 -13.55 11.26
C GLU A 351 16.04 -13.47 10.39
N THR A 352 15.78 -12.34 9.75
CA THR A 352 14.63 -12.17 8.86
C THR A 352 14.72 -13.07 7.62
N ILE A 353 15.90 -13.20 7.01
CA ILE A 353 16.11 -14.13 5.91
C ILE A 353 15.78 -15.57 6.33
N GLN A 354 16.21 -15.97 7.55
CA GLN A 354 15.88 -17.31 8.07
C GLN A 354 14.38 -17.49 8.30
N ILE A 355 13.70 -16.46 8.83
CA ILE A 355 12.24 -16.47 9.02
C ILE A 355 11.55 -16.67 7.67
N LEU A 356 11.92 -15.89 6.64
CA LEU A 356 11.33 -15.99 5.32
C LEU A 356 11.59 -17.34 4.65
N LYS A 357 12.80 -17.89 4.79
CA LYS A 357 13.11 -19.25 4.32
C LYS A 357 12.25 -20.31 4.99
N GLY A 358 11.95 -20.14 6.29
CA GLY A 358 11.04 -21.03 7.02
C GLY A 358 9.55 -20.90 6.61
N LEU A 359 9.15 -19.74 6.12
CA LEU A 359 7.78 -19.48 5.66
C LEU A 359 7.57 -19.77 4.16
N ARG A 360 8.65 -19.85 3.38
CA ARG A 360 8.66 -19.99 1.93
C ARG A 360 7.71 -21.05 1.40
N ASP A 361 7.81 -22.27 1.91
CA ASP A 361 7.02 -23.40 1.40
C ASP A 361 5.51 -23.17 1.50
N LYS A 362 5.06 -22.43 2.52
CA LYS A 362 3.64 -22.08 2.69
C LYS A 362 3.18 -21.03 1.70
N TYR A 363 4.01 -20.00 1.46
CA TYR A 363 3.72 -18.96 0.45
C TYR A 363 3.76 -19.56 -0.96
N GLU A 364 4.73 -20.41 -1.27
CA GLU A 364 4.81 -21.14 -2.53
C GLU A 364 3.56 -22.01 -2.77
N ALA A 365 3.11 -22.74 -1.75
CA ALA A 365 1.90 -23.56 -1.83
C ALA A 365 0.63 -22.71 -2.03
N HIS A 366 0.55 -21.54 -1.38
CA HIS A 366 -0.60 -20.63 -1.48
C HIS A 366 -0.69 -19.98 -2.86
N HIS A 367 0.42 -19.40 -3.33
CA HIS A 367 0.45 -18.68 -4.60
C HIS A 367 0.70 -19.59 -5.82
N LYS A 368 1.16 -20.81 -5.61
CA LYS A 368 1.56 -21.76 -6.67
C LYS A 368 2.67 -21.21 -7.56
N VAL A 369 3.62 -20.52 -6.96
CA VAL A 369 4.83 -19.98 -7.59
C VAL A 369 6.03 -20.39 -6.75
N LYS A 370 7.22 -20.48 -7.34
CA LYS A 370 8.47 -20.65 -6.60
C LYS A 370 9.03 -19.30 -6.18
N ILE A 371 9.71 -19.27 -5.03
CA ILE A 371 10.37 -18.08 -4.50
C ILE A 371 11.86 -18.36 -4.44
N SER A 372 12.66 -17.61 -5.22
CA SER A 372 14.10 -17.79 -5.27
C SER A 372 14.77 -17.31 -3.96
N ASP A 373 15.93 -17.87 -3.64
CA ASP A 373 16.73 -17.40 -2.49
C ASP A 373 17.16 -15.94 -2.68
N GLU A 374 17.46 -15.54 -3.93
CA GLU A 374 17.79 -14.15 -4.28
C GLU A 374 16.62 -13.20 -3.99
N ALA A 375 15.39 -13.59 -4.32
CA ALA A 375 14.20 -12.79 -4.02
C ALA A 375 14.00 -12.59 -2.51
N ILE A 376 14.28 -13.61 -1.68
CA ILE A 376 14.21 -13.50 -0.23
C ILE A 376 15.25 -12.51 0.30
N ASP A 377 16.51 -12.67 -0.12
CA ASP A 377 17.61 -11.80 0.29
C ASP A 377 17.35 -10.35 -0.13
N ASP A 378 16.85 -10.13 -1.34
CA ASP A 378 16.54 -8.82 -1.86
C ASP A 378 15.29 -8.21 -1.22
N ALA A 379 14.26 -9.01 -0.90
CA ALA A 379 13.09 -8.53 -0.16
C ALA A 379 13.50 -7.97 1.21
N VAL A 380 14.41 -8.64 1.93
CA VAL A 380 14.91 -8.16 3.22
C VAL A 380 15.76 -6.90 3.05
N LYS A 381 16.73 -6.91 2.15
CA LYS A 381 17.62 -5.76 1.91
C LYS A 381 16.86 -4.54 1.41
N MET A 382 15.97 -4.74 0.42
CA MET A 382 15.20 -3.64 -0.15
C MET A 382 14.17 -3.10 0.84
N SER A 383 13.48 -3.96 1.61
CA SER A 383 12.55 -3.50 2.64
C SER A 383 13.26 -2.72 3.75
N SER A 384 14.44 -3.19 4.19
CA SER A 384 15.24 -2.51 5.20
C SER A 384 15.73 -1.14 4.73
N ARG A 385 16.13 -1.05 3.45
CA ARG A 385 16.68 0.17 2.85
C ARG A 385 15.61 1.18 2.42
N TYR A 386 14.51 0.71 1.83
CA TYR A 386 13.54 1.56 1.14
C TYR A 386 12.23 1.77 1.90
N ILE A 387 11.85 0.90 2.85
CA ILE A 387 10.61 1.00 3.61
C ILE A 387 10.96 1.34 5.07
N ALA A 388 10.86 2.63 5.41
CA ALA A 388 11.27 3.14 6.72
C ALA A 388 10.13 3.24 7.75
N ASP A 389 8.87 3.14 7.32
CA ASP A 389 7.66 3.31 8.13
C ASP A 389 7.12 2.00 8.73
N ARG A 390 7.73 0.87 8.38
CA ARG A 390 7.37 -0.47 8.86
C ARG A 390 8.61 -1.21 9.36
N PHE A 391 8.40 -2.27 10.13
CA PHE A 391 9.45 -3.05 10.78
C PHE A 391 9.59 -4.45 10.19
N LEU A 392 10.80 -5.02 10.26
CA LEU A 392 11.05 -6.42 9.96
C LEU A 392 10.43 -7.31 11.07
N PRO A 393 9.98 -8.52 10.74
CA PRO A 393 9.98 -9.18 9.42
C PRO A 393 8.78 -8.83 8.54
N ASP A 394 7.76 -8.17 9.08
CA ASP A 394 6.45 -7.95 8.46
C ASP A 394 6.56 -7.30 7.08
N LYS A 395 7.31 -6.19 6.95
CA LYS A 395 7.53 -5.51 5.66
C LYS A 395 8.17 -6.38 4.58
N ALA A 396 9.04 -7.31 4.95
CA ALA A 396 9.69 -8.22 4.02
C ALA A 396 8.76 -9.38 3.63
N ILE A 397 7.94 -9.86 4.56
CA ILE A 397 6.88 -10.84 4.33
C ILE A 397 5.86 -10.28 3.33
N ASP A 398 5.38 -9.07 3.58
CA ASP A 398 4.41 -8.38 2.71
C ASP A 398 4.95 -8.21 1.28
N LEU A 399 6.24 -7.87 1.13
CA LEU A 399 6.87 -7.77 -0.20
C LEU A 399 6.85 -9.09 -0.96
N ILE A 400 7.18 -10.18 -0.30
CA ILE A 400 7.17 -11.52 -0.91
C ILE A 400 5.74 -11.93 -1.27
N ASP A 401 4.79 -11.70 -0.37
CA ASP A 401 3.38 -12.02 -0.59
C ASP A 401 2.81 -11.28 -1.79
N GLU A 402 3.06 -9.97 -1.87
CA GLU A 402 2.61 -9.15 -3.00
C GLU A 402 3.32 -9.51 -4.31
N ALA A 403 4.64 -9.75 -4.29
CA ALA A 403 5.39 -10.15 -5.46
C ALA A 403 4.89 -11.51 -6.00
N ALA A 404 4.69 -12.49 -5.13
CA ALA A 404 4.14 -13.80 -5.49
C ALA A 404 2.72 -13.68 -6.07
N SER A 405 1.88 -12.84 -5.48
CA SER A 405 0.55 -12.54 -5.99
C SER A 405 0.60 -11.88 -7.38
N ARG A 406 1.51 -10.92 -7.59
CA ARG A 406 1.69 -10.20 -8.86
C ARG A 406 2.19 -11.15 -9.97
N VAL A 407 3.18 -11.98 -9.69
CA VAL A 407 3.68 -13.00 -10.62
C VAL A 407 2.57 -13.98 -11.01
N ARG A 408 1.76 -14.41 -10.04
CA ARG A 408 0.58 -15.24 -10.30
C ARG A 408 -0.42 -14.52 -11.21
N LEU A 409 -0.75 -13.25 -10.96
CA LEU A 409 -1.69 -12.47 -11.76
C LEU A 409 -1.18 -12.23 -13.18
N LYS A 410 0.11 -11.85 -13.34
CA LYS A 410 0.76 -11.73 -14.66
C LYS A 410 0.57 -13.00 -15.50
N ALA A 411 0.53 -14.13 -14.83
CA ALA A 411 0.35 -15.43 -15.43
C ALA A 411 -1.06 -15.76 -15.93
N TYR A 412 -2.06 -15.19 -15.30
CA TYR A 412 -3.47 -15.31 -15.72
C TYR A 412 -3.89 -14.21 -16.67
N THR A 413 -3.08 -13.18 -16.84
CA THR A 413 -3.38 -12.09 -17.76
C THR A 413 -3.02 -12.51 -19.17
N ALA A 414 -4.01 -12.54 -20.06
CA ALA A 414 -3.78 -12.87 -21.47
C ALA A 414 -2.77 -11.89 -22.10
N PRO A 415 -1.84 -12.37 -22.93
CA PRO A 415 -0.91 -11.52 -23.67
C PRO A 415 -1.62 -10.49 -24.54
N ASP A 416 -0.96 -9.38 -24.84
CA ASP A 416 -1.57 -8.26 -25.57
C ASP A 416 -2.01 -8.62 -26.99
N ASN A 417 -1.38 -9.60 -27.64
CA ASN A 417 -1.84 -10.15 -28.91
C ASN A 417 -3.23 -10.81 -28.81
N ILE A 418 -3.47 -11.58 -27.74
CA ILE A 418 -4.79 -12.22 -27.51
C ILE A 418 -5.84 -11.15 -27.22
N LYS A 419 -5.53 -10.16 -26.36
CA LYS A 419 -6.43 -9.03 -26.09
C LYS A 419 -6.73 -8.20 -27.33
N ALA A 420 -5.74 -7.99 -28.19
CA ALA A 420 -5.94 -7.29 -29.46
C ALA A 420 -6.89 -8.07 -30.39
N MET A 421 -6.71 -9.39 -30.50
CA MET A 421 -7.60 -10.27 -31.27
C MET A 421 -9.02 -10.30 -30.69
N GLU A 422 -9.19 -10.36 -29.36
CA GLU A 422 -10.50 -10.27 -28.72
C GLU A 422 -11.21 -8.95 -29.04
N LYS A 423 -10.47 -7.83 -28.99
CA LYS A 423 -11.00 -6.53 -29.33
C LYS A 423 -11.41 -6.43 -30.80
N GLU A 424 -10.63 -7.01 -31.70
CA GLU A 424 -10.93 -7.07 -33.13
C GLU A 424 -12.14 -7.96 -33.44
N VAL A 425 -12.26 -9.14 -32.77
CA VAL A 425 -13.46 -9.99 -32.87
C VAL A 425 -14.71 -9.22 -32.45
N LYS A 426 -14.62 -8.43 -31.38
CA LYS A 426 -15.75 -7.61 -30.90
C LYS A 426 -16.12 -6.49 -31.87
N SER A 427 -15.13 -5.79 -32.45
CA SER A 427 -15.41 -4.76 -33.46
C SER A 427 -16.05 -5.36 -34.73
N LEU A 428 -15.57 -6.53 -35.20
CA LEU A 428 -16.19 -7.22 -36.33
C LEU A 428 -17.63 -7.69 -36.02
N GLU A 429 -17.95 -8.00 -34.77
CA GLU A 429 -19.32 -8.34 -34.36
C GLU A 429 -20.26 -7.14 -34.37
N GLU A 430 -19.75 -5.97 -33.94
CA GLU A 430 -20.49 -4.71 -34.03
C GLU A 430 -20.71 -4.27 -35.47
N GLU A 431 -19.68 -4.38 -36.35
CA GLU A 431 -19.79 -4.09 -37.77
C GLU A 431 -20.77 -5.05 -38.48
N LYS A 432 -20.69 -6.35 -38.21
CA LYS A 432 -21.63 -7.36 -38.73
C LYS A 432 -23.06 -7.05 -38.31
N SER A 433 -23.29 -6.69 -37.05
CA SER A 433 -24.63 -6.34 -36.57
C SER A 433 -25.16 -5.04 -37.23
N SER A 434 -24.29 -4.09 -37.53
CA SER A 434 -24.59 -2.88 -38.25
C SER A 434 -24.96 -3.18 -39.72
N ALA A 435 -24.17 -4.04 -40.41
CA ALA A 435 -24.47 -4.47 -41.79
C ALA A 435 -25.78 -5.25 -41.88
N VAL A 436 -26.12 -6.06 -40.88
CA VAL A 436 -27.45 -6.75 -40.84
C VAL A 436 -28.59 -5.73 -40.68
N ARG A 437 -28.40 -4.71 -39.83
CA ARG A 437 -29.41 -3.64 -39.65
C ARG A 437 -29.62 -2.81 -40.91
N SER A 438 -28.56 -2.58 -41.71
CA SER A 438 -28.64 -1.88 -42.99
C SER A 438 -29.08 -2.77 -44.15
N GLN A 439 -29.42 -4.04 -43.91
CA GLN A 439 -29.83 -5.05 -44.90
C GLN A 439 -28.76 -5.38 -45.97
N ASP A 440 -27.48 -5.08 -45.69
CA ASP A 440 -26.37 -5.48 -46.54
C ASP A 440 -25.89 -6.91 -46.16
N PHE A 441 -26.59 -7.89 -46.64
CA PHE A 441 -26.34 -9.30 -46.35
C PHE A 441 -25.04 -9.82 -46.97
N GLU A 442 -24.54 -9.18 -48.04
CA GLU A 442 -23.28 -9.59 -48.69
C GLU A 442 -22.08 -9.17 -47.81
N GLN A 443 -22.09 -7.94 -47.30
CA GLN A 443 -21.07 -7.47 -46.33
C GLN A 443 -21.17 -8.24 -45.03
N ALA A 444 -22.35 -8.49 -44.51
CA ALA A 444 -22.56 -9.27 -43.29
C ALA A 444 -21.98 -10.72 -43.41
N ALA A 445 -22.11 -11.36 -44.59
CA ALA A 445 -21.52 -12.67 -44.84
C ALA A 445 -19.97 -12.63 -44.86
N LYS A 446 -19.37 -11.65 -45.50
CA LYS A 446 -17.91 -11.42 -45.53
C LYS A 446 -17.34 -11.16 -44.13
N LEU A 447 -18.01 -10.33 -43.34
CA LEU A 447 -17.64 -10.03 -41.97
C LEU A 447 -17.75 -11.25 -41.04
N ARG A 448 -18.80 -12.07 -41.22
CA ARG A 448 -18.96 -13.35 -40.50
C ARG A 448 -17.82 -14.32 -40.80
N ASP A 449 -17.42 -14.46 -42.06
CA ASP A 449 -16.34 -15.35 -42.43
C ASP A 449 -14.97 -14.87 -41.86
N LYS A 450 -14.72 -13.56 -41.85
CA LYS A 450 -13.55 -12.95 -41.18
C LYS A 450 -13.59 -13.21 -39.68
N GLN A 451 -14.73 -12.97 -39.02
CA GLN A 451 -14.93 -13.22 -37.60
C GLN A 451 -14.67 -14.67 -37.23
N ASN A 452 -15.21 -15.64 -38.01
CA ASN A 452 -15.00 -17.06 -37.76
C ASN A 452 -13.54 -17.48 -37.89
N ASN A 453 -12.82 -16.93 -38.87
CA ASN A 453 -11.39 -17.22 -39.04
C ASN A 453 -10.58 -16.62 -37.88
N LEU A 454 -10.88 -15.40 -37.47
CA LEU A 454 -10.19 -14.76 -36.36
C LEU A 454 -10.50 -15.46 -35.02
N LYS A 455 -11.75 -15.93 -34.80
CA LYS A 455 -12.12 -16.74 -33.64
C LYS A 455 -11.33 -18.05 -33.57
N LYS A 456 -11.14 -18.75 -34.69
CA LYS A 456 -10.32 -19.96 -34.72
C LYS A 456 -8.86 -19.70 -34.34
N LEU A 457 -8.28 -18.60 -34.86
CA LEU A 457 -6.92 -18.20 -34.51
C LEU A 457 -6.82 -17.82 -33.04
N LEU A 458 -7.83 -17.12 -32.51
CA LEU A 458 -7.92 -16.76 -31.10
C LEU A 458 -7.98 -18.01 -30.20
N ASP A 459 -8.79 -18.99 -30.56
CA ASP A 459 -8.92 -20.25 -29.82
C ASP A 459 -7.58 -21.03 -29.82
N GLU A 460 -6.92 -21.14 -31.00
CA GLU A 460 -5.61 -21.78 -31.11
C GLU A 460 -4.52 -21.09 -30.29
N GLU A 461 -4.45 -19.76 -30.34
CA GLU A 461 -3.49 -18.98 -29.54
C GLU A 461 -3.81 -19.04 -28.05
N THR A 462 -5.09 -19.04 -27.69
CA THR A 462 -5.53 -19.18 -26.28
C THR A 462 -5.20 -20.59 -25.75
N GLU A 463 -5.36 -21.65 -26.54
CA GLU A 463 -4.96 -23.00 -26.14
C GLU A 463 -3.43 -23.12 -26.01
N LYS A 464 -2.67 -22.57 -26.96
CA LYS A 464 -1.20 -22.53 -26.86
C LYS A 464 -0.75 -21.79 -25.57
N TRP A 465 -1.34 -20.63 -25.29
CA TRP A 465 -1.05 -19.86 -24.08
C TRP A 465 -1.43 -20.64 -22.81
N LYS A 466 -2.60 -21.25 -22.74
CA LYS A 466 -3.00 -22.10 -21.61
C LYS A 466 -2.06 -23.27 -21.38
N ASN A 467 -1.64 -23.93 -22.45
CA ASN A 467 -0.70 -25.06 -22.38
C ASN A 467 0.69 -24.61 -21.94
N LEU A 468 1.21 -23.49 -22.44
CA LEU A 468 2.47 -22.89 -22.01
C LEU A 468 2.42 -22.44 -20.57
N SER A 469 1.34 -21.77 -20.15
CA SER A 469 1.17 -21.25 -18.78
C SER A 469 0.98 -22.36 -17.74
N SER A 470 0.47 -23.53 -18.12
CA SER A 470 0.28 -24.66 -17.19
C SER A 470 1.57 -25.46 -16.90
N HIS A 471 2.59 -25.35 -17.75
CA HIS A 471 3.84 -26.11 -17.64
C HIS A 471 5.04 -25.28 -17.18
N GLN A 472 4.97 -23.94 -17.16
CA GLN A 472 6.01 -23.09 -16.62
C GLN A 472 5.85 -22.94 -15.10
N VAL A 473 6.81 -23.48 -14.35
CA VAL A 473 6.98 -23.17 -12.93
C VAL A 473 7.41 -21.70 -12.87
N LYS A 474 6.52 -20.86 -12.38
CA LYS A 474 6.80 -19.43 -12.24
C LYS A 474 7.62 -19.21 -10.99
N GLU A 475 8.62 -18.39 -11.12
CA GLU A 475 9.56 -18.07 -10.06
C GLU A 475 9.53 -16.57 -9.79
N VAL A 476 9.46 -16.19 -8.52
CA VAL A 476 9.59 -14.82 -8.07
C VAL A 476 11.08 -14.50 -7.99
N GLY A 477 11.50 -13.53 -8.79
CA GLY A 477 12.88 -13.06 -8.85
C GLY A 477 13.08 -11.71 -8.16
N SER A 478 14.33 -11.25 -8.18
CA SER A 478 14.73 -9.92 -7.67
C SER A 478 13.99 -8.76 -8.36
N GLU A 479 13.73 -8.88 -9.67
CA GLU A 479 13.00 -7.85 -10.44
C GLU A 479 11.55 -7.69 -9.97
N ASP A 480 10.86 -8.78 -9.64
CA ASP A 480 9.49 -8.72 -9.15
C ASP A 480 9.42 -8.02 -7.78
N ILE A 481 10.39 -8.28 -6.91
CA ILE A 481 10.53 -7.58 -5.62
C ILE A 481 10.78 -6.08 -5.86
N ALA A 482 11.69 -5.73 -6.78
CA ALA A 482 11.98 -4.34 -7.11
C ALA A 482 10.76 -3.60 -7.67
N GLU A 483 9.93 -4.26 -8.50
CA GLU A 483 8.67 -3.70 -9.00
C GLU A 483 7.67 -3.40 -7.85
N VAL A 484 7.57 -4.28 -6.85
CA VAL A 484 6.70 -4.04 -5.69
C VAL A 484 7.22 -2.88 -4.85
N VAL A 485 8.52 -2.87 -4.54
CA VAL A 485 9.15 -1.75 -3.82
C VAL A 485 8.95 -0.45 -4.57
N SER A 486 9.09 -0.46 -5.90
CA SER A 486 8.83 0.70 -6.75
C SER A 486 7.39 1.20 -6.63
N SER A 487 6.42 0.29 -6.62
CA SER A 487 5.00 0.67 -6.48
C SER A 487 4.67 1.28 -5.11
N TRP A 488 5.36 0.84 -4.04
CA TRP A 488 5.13 1.35 -2.68
C TRP A 488 5.85 2.67 -2.41
N THR A 489 7.06 2.81 -2.95
CA THR A 489 7.93 3.96 -2.65
C THR A 489 7.90 5.05 -3.71
N GLY A 490 7.40 4.74 -4.91
CA GLY A 490 7.45 5.63 -6.08
C GLY A 490 8.82 5.70 -6.75
N ILE A 491 9.82 4.90 -6.30
CA ILE A 491 11.15 4.88 -6.90
C ILE A 491 11.11 3.96 -8.13
N PRO A 492 11.58 4.38 -9.31
CA PRO A 492 11.60 3.51 -10.48
C PRO A 492 12.36 2.21 -10.24
N ALA A 493 11.78 1.06 -10.63
CA ALA A 493 12.38 -0.26 -10.41
C ALA A 493 13.78 -0.38 -11.06
N THR A 494 13.98 0.26 -12.21
CA THR A 494 15.26 0.34 -12.91
C THR A 494 16.35 1.03 -12.10
N GLN A 495 16.01 1.88 -11.14
CA GLN A 495 16.97 2.55 -10.26
C GLN A 495 17.35 1.70 -9.03
N ILE A 496 16.64 0.61 -8.79
CA ILE A 496 16.88 -0.30 -7.66
C ILE A 496 17.90 -1.39 -8.05
N THR A 497 18.00 -1.69 -9.35
CA THR A 497 18.87 -2.73 -9.92
C THR A 497 20.24 -2.20 -10.40
N LYS A 498 21.09 -3.06 -10.94
CA LYS A 498 22.52 -2.79 -11.26
C LYS A 498 22.81 -1.62 -12.21
N GLU A 499 21.83 -1.11 -12.97
CA GLU A 499 22.02 0.04 -13.87
C GLU A 499 22.26 1.37 -13.12
N GLU A 500 21.99 1.44 -11.82
CA GLU A 500 22.22 2.66 -11.01
C GLU A 500 23.71 3.04 -10.95
N SER A 501 24.61 2.07 -10.96
CA SER A 501 26.05 2.31 -10.88
C SER A 501 26.61 3.03 -12.12
N GLU A 502 26.09 2.70 -13.32
CA GLU A 502 26.52 3.36 -14.58
C GLU A 502 26.01 4.79 -14.67
N LYS A 503 24.75 5.03 -14.30
CA LYS A 503 24.17 6.39 -14.26
C LYS A 503 24.93 7.30 -13.29
N LEU A 504 25.33 6.78 -12.13
CA LEU A 504 26.09 7.54 -11.15
C LEU A 504 27.52 7.87 -11.63
N LEU A 505 28.11 7.04 -12.49
CA LEU A 505 29.39 7.33 -13.13
C LEU A 505 29.28 8.54 -14.09
N HIS A 506 28.17 8.64 -14.83
CA HIS A 506 27.89 9.70 -15.80
C HIS A 506 26.99 10.83 -15.21
N LEU A 507 26.87 10.92 -13.88
CA LEU A 507 26.02 11.92 -13.23
C LEU A 507 26.40 13.37 -13.61
N GLU A 508 27.67 13.64 -13.83
CA GLU A 508 28.17 14.98 -14.27
C GLU A 508 27.61 15.32 -15.64
N ASP A 509 27.67 14.39 -16.59
CA ASP A 509 27.21 14.58 -17.97
C ASP A 509 25.68 14.80 -18.00
N GLU A 510 24.95 14.03 -17.20
CA GLU A 510 23.48 14.18 -17.08
C GLU A 510 23.08 15.54 -16.49
N LEU A 511 23.75 15.99 -15.45
CA LEU A 511 23.49 17.32 -14.86
C LEU A 511 23.84 18.43 -15.84
N HIS A 512 24.92 18.29 -16.64
CA HIS A 512 25.30 19.28 -17.65
C HIS A 512 24.33 19.35 -18.84
N LYS A 513 23.49 18.33 -19.07
CA LYS A 513 22.41 18.46 -20.07
C LYS A 513 21.44 19.58 -19.73
N ARG A 514 21.25 19.84 -18.43
CA ARG A 514 20.30 20.84 -17.95
C ARG A 514 20.97 22.11 -17.41
N ILE A 515 22.11 21.97 -16.77
CA ILE A 515 22.88 23.07 -16.17
C ILE A 515 23.94 23.55 -17.12
N VAL A 516 24.02 24.84 -17.30
CA VAL A 516 25.06 25.50 -18.12
C VAL A 516 26.12 26.10 -17.21
N GLY A 517 27.39 25.88 -17.51
CA GLY A 517 28.50 26.29 -16.67
C GLY A 517 28.50 25.57 -15.32
N GLN A 518 29.02 26.22 -14.28
CA GLN A 518 29.02 25.71 -12.90
C GLN A 518 29.75 24.35 -12.70
N ASP A 519 30.78 24.04 -13.50
CA ASP A 519 31.46 22.74 -13.52
C ASP A 519 31.99 22.32 -12.14
N LYS A 520 32.51 23.29 -11.36
CA LYS A 520 32.97 23.00 -9.99
C LYS A 520 31.82 22.53 -9.09
N ALA A 521 30.62 23.12 -9.23
CA ALA A 521 29.44 22.79 -8.44
C ALA A 521 28.95 21.38 -8.80
N VAL A 522 28.81 21.11 -10.09
CA VAL A 522 28.35 19.81 -10.60
C VAL A 522 29.33 18.71 -10.16
N SER A 523 30.62 18.91 -10.33
CA SER A 523 31.66 17.93 -9.96
C SER A 523 31.68 17.66 -8.44
N ALA A 524 31.57 18.71 -7.59
CA ALA A 524 31.56 18.56 -6.13
C ALA A 524 30.36 17.73 -5.66
N ILE A 525 29.18 18.03 -6.18
CA ILE A 525 27.92 17.30 -5.85
C ILE A 525 28.02 15.85 -6.32
N SER A 526 28.42 15.61 -7.56
CA SER A 526 28.54 14.27 -8.13
C SER A 526 29.50 13.38 -7.36
N ARG A 527 30.63 13.94 -6.91
CA ARG A 527 31.62 13.23 -6.05
C ARG A 527 31.01 12.88 -4.68
N ALA A 528 30.31 13.81 -4.06
CA ALA A 528 29.69 13.58 -2.74
C ALA A 528 28.58 12.51 -2.81
N ILE A 529 27.77 12.54 -3.87
CA ILE A 529 26.71 11.56 -4.09
C ILE A 529 27.29 10.18 -4.37
N ARG A 530 28.28 10.09 -5.24
CA ARG A 530 28.99 8.83 -5.49
C ARG A 530 29.56 8.21 -4.22
N ARG A 531 30.16 9.01 -3.33
CA ARG A 531 30.67 8.54 -2.01
C ARG A 531 29.52 8.02 -1.13
N GLY A 532 28.38 8.73 -1.11
CA GLY A 532 27.22 8.34 -0.32
C GLY A 532 26.62 7.00 -0.79
N ARG A 533 26.49 6.82 -2.10
CA ARG A 533 25.92 5.60 -2.70
C ARG A 533 26.86 4.40 -2.70
N ALA A 534 28.17 4.63 -2.78
CA ALA A 534 29.18 3.56 -2.67
C ALA A 534 29.29 2.95 -1.25
N GLY A 535 28.51 3.39 -0.29
CA GLY A 535 28.54 2.87 1.08
C GLY A 535 29.73 3.35 1.92
N LEU A 536 30.53 4.30 1.42
CA LEU A 536 31.70 4.82 2.12
C LEU A 536 31.37 5.91 3.14
N LYS A 537 30.10 6.31 3.22
CA LYS A 537 29.59 7.31 4.16
C LYS A 537 28.95 6.65 5.36
N ASN A 538 28.89 7.36 6.49
CA ASN A 538 28.16 6.91 7.67
C ASN A 538 26.68 6.65 7.32
N PRO A 539 26.15 5.42 7.50
CA PRO A 539 24.79 5.04 7.11
C PRO A 539 23.69 5.78 7.89
N LYS A 540 24.06 6.49 8.96
CA LYS A 540 23.14 7.34 9.72
C LYS A 540 22.87 8.69 9.09
N ARG A 541 23.74 9.21 8.21
CA ARG A 541 23.61 10.54 7.63
C ARG A 541 22.80 10.56 6.32
N PRO A 542 22.26 11.74 5.91
CA PRO A 542 21.64 11.92 4.59
C PRO A 542 22.58 11.54 3.44
N ILE A 543 22.05 11.22 2.24
CA ILE A 543 22.85 10.88 1.04
C ILE A 543 23.90 11.95 0.76
N GLY A 544 23.51 13.24 0.83
CA GLY A 544 24.36 14.40 0.66
C GLY A 544 23.81 15.62 1.38
N SER A 545 24.69 16.50 1.81
CA SER A 545 24.31 17.78 2.42
C SER A 545 25.19 18.91 1.88
N PHE A 546 24.58 19.95 1.32
CA PHE A 546 25.27 20.99 0.56
C PHE A 546 24.80 22.38 0.95
N ILE A 547 25.71 23.35 0.97
CA ILE A 547 25.40 24.77 1.00
C ILE A 547 25.78 25.38 -0.35
N PHE A 548 24.81 25.95 -1.06
CA PHE A 548 24.96 26.63 -2.32
C PHE A 548 25.07 28.14 -2.10
N LEU A 549 26.23 28.70 -2.33
CA LEU A 549 26.50 30.10 -2.17
C LEU A 549 26.57 30.83 -3.50
N GLY A 550 26.03 32.03 -3.60
CA GLY A 550 26.15 32.83 -4.81
C GLY A 550 24.99 33.82 -5.03
N PRO A 551 25.09 34.69 -6.03
CA PRO A 551 24.02 35.64 -6.35
C PRO A 551 22.74 34.95 -6.83
N THR A 552 21.66 35.70 -6.92
CA THR A 552 20.41 35.21 -7.46
C THR A 552 20.52 34.95 -8.95
N GLY A 553 19.79 33.93 -9.48
CA GLY A 553 19.72 33.65 -10.90
C GLY A 553 20.92 32.95 -11.53
N VAL A 554 21.84 32.37 -10.72
CA VAL A 554 23.01 31.60 -11.22
C VAL A 554 22.78 30.08 -11.34
N GLY A 555 21.56 29.62 -11.07
CA GLY A 555 21.18 28.21 -11.27
C GLY A 555 21.12 27.33 -10.01
N LYS A 556 21.20 27.89 -8.79
CA LYS A 556 21.16 27.12 -7.52
C LYS A 556 19.92 26.23 -7.41
N THR A 557 18.74 26.77 -7.62
CA THR A 557 17.47 26.03 -7.55
C THR A 557 17.32 25.09 -8.73
N GLU A 558 17.80 25.46 -9.91
CA GLU A 558 17.75 24.61 -11.10
C GLU A 558 18.61 23.36 -10.95
N LEU A 559 19.84 23.52 -10.39
CA LEU A 559 20.69 22.36 -10.08
C LEU A 559 20.02 21.42 -9.06
N SER A 560 19.26 21.96 -8.09
CA SER A 560 18.52 21.14 -7.13
C SER A 560 17.40 20.33 -7.80
N LYS A 561 16.73 20.91 -8.81
CA LYS A 561 15.71 20.23 -9.62
C LYS A 561 16.31 19.18 -10.55
N ALA A 562 17.37 19.54 -11.28
CA ALA A 562 18.10 18.59 -12.12
C ALA A 562 18.61 17.39 -11.30
N LEU A 563 19.08 17.65 -10.07
CA LEU A 563 19.50 16.58 -9.17
C LEU A 563 18.34 15.67 -8.73
N ALA A 564 17.16 16.24 -8.42
CA ALA A 564 15.98 15.47 -8.09
C ALA A 564 15.55 14.55 -9.25
N GLU A 565 15.51 15.08 -10.46
CA GLU A 565 15.19 14.33 -11.67
C GLU A 565 16.19 13.19 -11.92
N THR A 566 17.50 13.49 -11.88
CA THR A 566 18.53 12.48 -12.16
C THR A 566 18.62 11.41 -11.08
N MET A 567 18.44 11.78 -9.81
CA MET A 567 18.59 10.87 -8.67
C MET A 567 17.32 10.07 -8.37
N PHE A 568 16.16 10.68 -8.55
CA PHE A 568 14.88 10.10 -8.13
C PHE A 568 13.89 9.91 -9.28
N GLY A 569 14.27 10.33 -10.52
CA GLY A 569 13.46 10.12 -11.72
C GLY A 569 12.28 11.07 -11.90
N ASP A 570 12.12 12.04 -10.99
CA ASP A 570 11.02 13.01 -11.00
C ASP A 570 11.54 14.38 -10.55
N GLU A 571 11.29 15.42 -11.36
CA GLU A 571 11.63 16.81 -10.99
C GLU A 571 10.86 17.28 -9.75
N ASP A 572 9.66 16.74 -9.53
CA ASP A 572 8.80 17.05 -8.38
C ASP A 572 9.18 16.26 -7.11
N ALA A 573 10.24 15.43 -7.16
CA ALA A 573 10.83 14.82 -5.99
C ALA A 573 11.67 15.84 -5.18
N ILE A 574 11.20 17.09 -5.08
CA ILE A 574 11.81 18.17 -4.33
C ILE A 574 10.85 18.74 -3.29
N ILE A 575 11.34 18.88 -2.06
CA ILE A 575 10.63 19.55 -0.96
C ILE A 575 11.28 20.91 -0.75
N ARG A 576 10.69 21.96 -1.30
CA ARG A 576 11.19 23.33 -1.13
C ARG A 576 10.58 24.00 0.08
N LEU A 577 11.44 24.64 0.89
CA LEU A 577 11.10 25.41 2.07
C LEU A 577 11.81 26.76 1.97
N ASP A 578 11.04 27.85 1.91
CA ASP A 578 11.58 29.22 1.90
C ASP A 578 11.78 29.68 3.34
N MET A 579 13.01 29.90 3.73
CA MET A 579 13.35 30.27 5.11
C MET A 579 12.92 31.69 5.48
N SER A 580 12.49 32.49 4.51
CA SER A 580 11.86 33.79 4.79
C SER A 580 10.53 33.64 5.54
N GLU A 581 9.85 32.49 5.41
CA GLU A 581 8.61 32.17 6.13
C GLU A 581 8.88 31.67 7.56
N TYR A 582 10.13 31.32 7.89
CA TYR A 582 10.54 30.71 9.17
C TYR A 582 11.52 31.56 9.95
N MET A 583 11.32 32.90 9.92
CA MET A 583 12.13 33.87 10.64
C MET A 583 11.77 33.95 12.12
N GLU A 584 10.55 33.59 12.51
CA GLU A 584 10.06 33.70 13.88
C GLU A 584 9.96 32.30 14.54
N LYS A 585 10.16 32.25 15.84
CA LYS A 585 10.17 31.00 16.62
C LYS A 585 8.90 30.19 16.48
N HIS A 586 7.73 30.84 16.43
CA HIS A 586 6.45 30.11 16.31
C HIS A 586 6.25 29.49 14.93
N THR A 587 6.90 29.99 13.87
CA THR A 587 6.81 29.41 12.55
C THR A 587 7.67 28.15 12.41
N VAL A 588 8.76 28.05 13.18
CA VAL A 588 9.60 26.84 13.21
C VAL A 588 8.82 25.62 13.71
N SER A 589 7.89 25.79 14.64
CA SER A 589 7.01 24.72 15.11
C SER A 589 6.16 24.13 14.00
N LYS A 590 5.85 24.86 12.92
CA LYS A 590 5.14 24.30 11.76
C LYS A 590 5.95 23.26 10.98
N LEU A 591 7.28 23.31 11.05
CA LEU A 591 8.16 22.34 10.38
C LEU A 591 8.13 20.98 11.07
N ILE A 592 8.12 20.96 12.40
CA ILE A 592 8.24 19.76 13.24
C ILE A 592 6.87 19.33 13.79
N GLY A 593 5.93 20.25 13.90
CA GLY A 593 4.62 20.11 14.55
C GLY A 593 4.55 20.91 15.85
N SER A 594 3.32 21.29 16.25
CA SER A 594 3.06 22.04 17.48
C SER A 594 3.19 21.14 18.71
N PRO A 595 3.72 21.64 19.83
CA PRO A 595 3.75 20.88 21.08
C PRO A 595 2.34 20.53 21.59
N PRO A 596 2.20 19.49 22.43
CA PRO A 596 0.92 19.13 23.02
C PRO A 596 0.25 20.33 23.74
N GLY A 597 -1.03 20.55 23.46
CA GLY A 597 -1.82 21.64 24.04
C GLY A 597 -1.85 22.95 23.24
N TYR A 598 -1.15 23.02 22.10
CA TYR A 598 -1.24 24.17 21.19
C TYR A 598 -2.11 23.82 19.96
N VAL A 599 -2.72 24.85 19.38
CA VAL A 599 -3.52 24.73 18.15
C VAL A 599 -2.66 24.17 17.02
N GLY A 600 -3.14 23.13 16.31
CA GLY A 600 -2.40 22.49 15.23
C GLY A 600 -1.53 21.28 15.66
N PHE A 601 -1.67 20.77 16.87
CA PHE A 601 -0.95 19.56 17.32
C PHE A 601 -1.27 18.32 16.47
N ASP A 602 -2.53 18.17 16.03
CA ASP A 602 -3.00 17.04 15.23
C ASP A 602 -2.58 17.12 13.75
N GLU A 603 -2.18 18.31 13.26
CA GLU A 603 -1.85 18.50 11.84
C GLU A 603 -0.47 17.97 11.44
N GLY A 604 0.38 17.59 12.41
CA GLY A 604 1.75 17.16 12.15
C GLY A 604 2.66 18.27 11.62
N GLY A 605 3.96 18.03 11.52
CA GLY A 605 4.91 19.01 10.97
C GLY A 605 4.97 18.98 9.44
N GLN A 606 5.01 20.15 8.81
CA GLN A 606 5.04 20.28 7.36
C GLN A 606 6.24 19.55 6.71
N LEU A 607 7.43 19.67 7.31
CA LEU A 607 8.63 19.00 6.82
C LEU A 607 8.58 17.51 7.14
N THR A 608 8.23 17.13 8.37
CA THR A 608 8.23 15.74 8.81
C THR A 608 7.19 14.91 8.07
N GLU A 609 5.99 15.45 7.80
CA GLU A 609 4.95 14.76 7.02
C GLU A 609 5.34 14.61 5.54
N LYS A 610 5.93 15.68 4.92
CA LYS A 610 6.36 15.60 3.52
C LYS A 610 7.45 14.54 3.33
N ILE A 611 8.45 14.48 4.22
CA ILE A 611 9.53 13.49 4.17
C ILE A 611 9.02 12.08 4.46
N ARG A 612 8.08 11.93 5.39
CA ARG A 612 7.47 10.63 5.66
C ARG A 612 6.76 10.06 4.44
N ARG A 613 6.08 10.94 3.66
CA ARG A 613 5.39 10.54 2.42
C ARG A 613 6.33 10.36 1.23
N LYS A 614 7.40 11.18 1.15
CA LYS A 614 8.39 11.15 0.07
C LYS A 614 9.80 11.09 0.67
N PRO A 615 10.26 9.95 1.20
CA PRO A 615 11.57 9.82 1.85
C PRO A 615 12.74 9.95 0.88
N TYR A 616 12.50 9.71 -0.40
CA TYR A 616 13.45 9.88 -1.51
C TYR A 616 13.18 11.20 -2.19
N SER A 617 13.82 12.26 -1.68
CA SER A 617 13.62 13.61 -2.20
C SER A 617 14.82 14.49 -1.96
N VAL A 618 14.91 15.58 -2.72
CA VAL A 618 15.79 16.70 -2.43
C VAL A 618 15.06 17.65 -1.52
N VAL A 619 15.61 17.92 -0.34
CA VAL A 619 15.07 18.93 0.58
C VAL A 619 15.85 20.21 0.38
N LEU A 620 15.19 21.22 -0.18
CA LEU A 620 15.78 22.52 -0.47
C LEU A 620 15.33 23.55 0.58
N PHE A 621 16.26 23.99 1.40
CA PHE A 621 16.11 25.14 2.29
C PHE A 621 16.61 26.40 1.56
N ASP A 622 15.69 27.21 1.07
CA ASP A 622 16.03 28.41 0.31
C ASP A 622 16.25 29.61 1.26
N GLU A 623 17.28 30.42 1.01
CA GLU A 623 17.68 31.59 1.81
C GLU A 623 17.92 31.29 3.30
N ILE A 624 18.75 30.26 3.57
CA ILE A 624 18.99 29.72 4.92
C ILE A 624 19.49 30.76 5.92
N GLU A 625 20.14 31.83 5.46
CA GLU A 625 20.62 32.96 6.29
C GLU A 625 19.47 33.73 6.97
N LYS A 626 18.24 33.61 6.47
CA LYS A 626 17.05 34.26 7.05
C LYS A 626 16.38 33.41 8.14
N ALA A 627 16.75 32.16 8.28
CA ALA A 627 16.14 31.23 9.19
C ALA A 627 16.35 31.59 10.65
N HIS A 628 15.33 31.32 11.48
CA HIS A 628 15.47 31.43 12.93
C HIS A 628 16.53 30.47 13.48
N PRO A 629 17.28 30.81 14.55
CA PRO A 629 18.30 29.93 15.13
C PRO A 629 17.86 28.51 15.46
N ASP A 630 16.60 28.28 15.81
CA ASP A 630 16.07 26.96 16.11
C ASP A 630 16.02 26.04 14.88
N VAL A 631 15.94 26.59 13.65
CA VAL A 631 16.05 25.82 12.41
C VAL A 631 17.43 25.17 12.29
N PHE A 632 18.50 25.87 12.70
CA PHE A 632 19.83 25.29 12.70
C PHE A 632 19.98 24.14 13.69
N ASN A 633 19.32 24.22 14.86
CA ASN A 633 19.32 23.12 15.83
C ASN A 633 18.63 21.87 15.25
N MET A 634 17.54 22.05 14.50
CA MET A 634 16.85 20.97 13.79
C MET A 634 17.76 20.40 12.69
N LEU A 635 18.39 21.26 11.89
CA LEU A 635 19.31 20.82 10.83
C LEU A 635 20.52 20.08 11.38
N LEU A 636 21.07 20.47 12.52
CA LEU A 636 22.15 19.74 13.18
C LEU A 636 21.77 18.29 13.47
N GLN A 637 20.55 18.04 13.96
CA GLN A 637 20.04 16.70 14.22
C GLN A 637 19.89 15.90 12.91
N ILE A 638 19.37 16.51 11.85
CA ILE A 638 19.24 15.87 10.52
C ILE A 638 20.62 15.52 9.96
N LEU A 639 21.58 16.45 10.00
CA LEU A 639 22.91 16.28 9.41
C LEU A 639 23.79 15.27 10.16
N GLU A 640 23.57 15.06 11.46
CA GLU A 640 24.38 14.16 12.28
C GLU A 640 23.76 12.76 12.40
N ASP A 641 22.51 12.71 12.82
CA ASP A 641 21.79 11.45 13.09
C ASP A 641 20.93 10.96 11.92
N GLY A 642 20.70 11.82 10.92
CA GLY A 642 19.83 11.53 9.77
C GLY A 642 18.36 11.31 10.16
N VAL A 643 17.96 11.75 11.34
CA VAL A 643 16.58 11.65 11.84
C VAL A 643 16.14 12.94 12.49
N LEU A 644 14.84 13.21 12.43
CA LEU A 644 14.19 14.31 13.12
C LEU A 644 13.01 13.77 13.92
N THR A 645 12.94 14.12 15.20
CA THR A 645 11.80 13.73 16.05
C THR A 645 10.71 14.79 15.93
N ASP A 646 9.50 14.37 15.52
CA ASP A 646 8.36 15.27 15.44
C ASP A 646 7.75 15.58 16.83
N SER A 647 6.77 16.49 16.87
CA SER A 647 6.06 16.86 18.10
C SER A 647 5.27 15.72 18.75
N GLN A 648 4.99 14.66 18.01
CA GLN A 648 4.31 13.46 18.48
C GLN A 648 5.30 12.38 18.99
N GLY A 649 6.61 12.67 18.97
CA GLY A 649 7.64 11.73 19.38
C GLY A 649 8.08 10.74 18.30
N ARG A 650 7.53 10.82 17.08
CA ARG A 650 7.88 9.93 15.97
C ARG A 650 9.20 10.34 15.34
N LYS A 651 10.06 9.39 15.05
CA LYS A 651 11.34 9.60 14.37
C LYS A 651 11.15 9.53 12.86
N VAL A 652 11.41 10.64 12.18
CA VAL A 652 11.34 10.75 10.72
C VAL A 652 12.75 10.66 10.13
N SER A 653 12.98 9.73 9.23
CA SER A 653 14.30 9.45 8.64
C SER A 653 14.57 10.31 7.41
N PHE A 654 15.74 10.97 7.39
CA PHE A 654 16.27 11.76 6.27
C PHE A 654 17.44 11.05 5.57
N LYS A 655 17.73 9.80 5.91
CA LYS A 655 18.87 9.03 5.40
C LYS A 655 18.89 8.89 3.88
N ASN A 656 17.71 8.86 3.28
CA ASN A 656 17.50 8.71 1.85
C ASN A 656 17.30 10.04 1.12
N ALA A 657 17.38 11.16 1.82
CA ALA A 657 17.23 12.50 1.26
C ALA A 657 18.58 13.15 0.94
N VAL A 658 18.56 14.09 0.00
CA VAL A 658 19.65 15.03 -0.25
C VAL A 658 19.25 16.38 0.31
N ILE A 659 20.07 16.95 1.19
CA ILE A 659 19.82 18.25 1.83
C ILE A 659 20.58 19.33 1.10
N ILE A 660 19.88 20.30 0.58
CA ILE A 660 20.45 21.47 -0.10
C ILE A 660 20.00 22.74 0.62
N MET A 661 20.93 23.60 0.95
CA MET A 661 20.68 24.90 1.57
C MET A 661 21.21 25.97 0.64
N THR A 662 20.38 26.93 0.19
CA THR A 662 20.88 28.05 -0.62
C THR A 662 21.11 29.27 0.23
N SER A 663 22.09 30.05 -0.09
CA SER A 663 22.38 31.31 0.58
C SER A 663 22.91 32.36 -0.38
N ASN A 664 22.60 33.60 -0.11
CA ASN A 664 23.11 34.78 -0.81
C ASN A 664 24.24 35.49 -0.04
N VAL A 665 24.75 34.88 1.03
CA VAL A 665 25.87 35.40 1.81
C VAL A 665 27.11 35.51 0.91
N GLY A 666 27.79 36.67 0.91
CA GLY A 666 28.95 36.98 0.06
C GLY A 666 28.64 37.23 -1.41
N ALA A 667 27.34 37.25 -1.82
CA ALA A 667 26.96 37.49 -3.21
C ALA A 667 27.48 38.83 -3.78
N SER A 668 27.53 39.90 -2.97
CA SER A 668 28.08 41.21 -3.37
C SER A 668 29.56 41.15 -3.77
N LYS A 669 30.34 40.29 -3.12
CA LYS A 669 31.75 40.10 -3.43
C LYS A 669 32.00 39.32 -4.74
N ILE A 670 31.02 38.50 -5.13
CA ILE A 670 31.04 37.76 -6.41
C ILE A 670 30.65 38.70 -7.56
N THR A 671 29.64 39.58 -7.33
CA THR A 671 29.12 40.49 -8.37
C THR A 671 30.03 41.70 -8.61
N ASP A 672 30.71 42.19 -7.58
CA ASP A 672 31.63 43.36 -7.66
C ASP A 672 32.95 43.06 -6.95
N PRO A 673 33.88 42.38 -7.61
CA PRO A 673 35.21 42.04 -7.06
C PRO A 673 36.02 43.29 -6.64
N LYS A 674 35.77 44.43 -7.27
CA LYS A 674 36.45 45.69 -6.97
C LYS A 674 36.10 46.27 -5.58
N LEU A 675 34.95 45.95 -5.04
CA LEU A 675 34.56 46.33 -3.69
C LEU A 675 35.21 45.43 -2.61
N ALA A 676 35.68 44.26 -3.00
CA ALA A 676 36.30 43.30 -2.08
C ALA A 676 37.79 43.53 -1.87
N LEU A 677 38.47 44.16 -2.83
CA LEU A 677 39.88 44.50 -2.82
C LEU A 677 39.98 45.99 -2.55
N GLY A 678 40.04 46.41 -1.25
CA GLY A 678 40.46 47.76 -0.86
C GLY A 678 41.88 48.01 -1.37
N PHE A 679 42.01 48.85 -2.38
CA PHE A 679 43.27 49.46 -2.93
C PHE A 679 44.44 48.58 -3.32
N ASP A 680 44.80 48.68 -4.61
CA ASP A 680 46.05 48.35 -5.30
C ASP A 680 46.58 46.92 -5.16
N ASN A 681 46.32 46.15 -6.24
CA ASN A 681 47.44 45.54 -7.02
C ASN A 681 46.91 45.00 -8.37
N LYS A 682 47.47 45.55 -9.45
CA LYS A 682 47.49 44.94 -10.79
C LYS A 682 48.48 43.78 -10.69
N ASP A 683 47.98 42.58 -10.89
CA ASP A 683 48.53 41.52 -11.72
C ASP A 683 47.93 40.14 -11.39
N ASN A 684 47.13 39.61 -12.35
CA ASN A 684 47.15 38.25 -12.85
C ASN A 684 46.48 37.08 -12.08
N ALA A 685 45.66 36.36 -12.82
CA ALA A 685 45.36 34.91 -12.84
C ALA A 685 44.81 34.22 -11.56
N ASP A 686 44.96 34.80 -10.36
CA ASP A 686 44.49 34.23 -9.09
C ASP A 686 43.18 34.85 -8.52
N GLU A 687 42.49 35.70 -9.29
CA GLU A 687 41.29 36.44 -8.83
C GLU A 687 40.16 35.52 -8.32
N ASN A 688 40.01 34.33 -8.93
CA ASN A 688 38.97 33.38 -8.54
C ASN A 688 39.23 32.70 -7.19
N VAL A 689 40.49 32.51 -6.79
CA VAL A 689 40.85 31.86 -5.53
C VAL A 689 40.63 32.83 -4.35
N ASP A 690 40.84 34.12 -4.56
CA ASP A 690 40.66 35.15 -3.52
C ASP A 690 39.21 35.45 -3.25
N ILE A 691 38.34 35.46 -4.27
CA ILE A 691 36.87 35.64 -4.11
C ILE A 691 36.28 34.49 -3.27
N GLU A 692 36.66 33.24 -3.58
CA GLU A 692 36.18 32.07 -2.85
C GLU A 692 36.58 32.14 -1.35
N LYS A 693 37.79 32.55 -1.04
CA LYS A 693 38.24 32.78 0.36
C LYS A 693 37.44 33.85 1.06
N LEU A 694 37.12 34.96 0.39
CA LEU A 694 36.35 36.07 0.94
C LEU A 694 34.91 35.69 1.21
N VAL A 695 34.28 34.93 0.31
CA VAL A 695 32.91 34.40 0.50
C VAL A 695 32.88 33.40 1.66
N MET A 696 33.90 32.53 1.76
CA MET A 696 34.03 31.61 2.89
C MET A 696 34.27 32.31 4.24
N ALA A 697 34.93 33.46 4.24
CA ALA A 697 35.07 34.25 5.46
C ALA A 697 33.71 34.82 5.93
N ASP A 698 32.90 35.34 4.99
CA ASP A 698 31.55 35.85 5.31
C ASP A 698 30.64 34.74 5.81
N LEU A 699 30.73 33.56 5.20
CA LEU A 699 29.96 32.39 5.62
C LEU A 699 30.30 31.99 7.07
N ARG A 700 31.61 31.97 7.41
CA ARG A 700 32.06 31.68 8.77
C ARG A 700 31.68 32.74 9.78
N ALA A 701 31.48 33.98 9.35
CA ALA A 701 30.98 35.05 10.18
C ALA A 701 29.45 34.94 10.43
N THR A 702 28.72 34.38 9.47
CA THR A 702 27.26 34.29 9.52
C THR A 702 26.80 33.00 10.24
N PHE A 703 27.48 31.89 10.00
CA PHE A 703 27.07 30.57 10.50
C PHE A 703 28.05 30.02 11.54
N LYS A 704 27.54 29.32 12.53
CA LYS A 704 28.36 28.70 13.58
C LYS A 704 29.29 27.62 12.98
N PRO A 705 30.54 27.52 13.44
CA PRO A 705 31.50 26.52 12.96
C PRO A 705 30.99 25.08 13.12
N GLU A 706 30.25 24.80 14.18
CA GLU A 706 29.65 23.51 14.44
C GLU A 706 28.69 23.06 13.30
N PHE A 707 27.90 23.98 12.78
CA PHE A 707 26.99 23.71 11.68
C PHE A 707 27.76 23.48 10.37
N LEU A 708 28.72 24.33 10.03
CA LEU A 708 29.49 24.23 8.81
C LEU A 708 30.31 22.93 8.72
N ASN A 709 30.84 22.45 9.85
CA ASN A 709 31.61 21.20 9.91
C ASN A 709 30.77 19.92 9.69
N ARG A 710 29.44 20.01 9.73
CA ARG A 710 28.53 18.87 9.51
C ARG A 710 28.00 18.77 8.09
N VAL A 711 28.18 19.82 7.31
CA VAL A 711 27.84 19.85 5.88
C VAL A 711 28.91 19.13 5.09
N ASP A 712 28.53 18.33 4.11
CA ASP A 712 29.46 17.53 3.30
C ASP A 712 30.31 18.39 2.36
N ASP A 713 29.68 19.42 1.74
CA ASP A 713 30.40 20.33 0.85
C ASP A 713 29.73 21.72 0.79
N ILE A 714 30.54 22.74 0.57
CA ILE A 714 30.11 24.13 0.38
C ILE A 714 30.50 24.55 -1.04
N VAL A 715 29.48 24.82 -1.84
CA VAL A 715 29.61 25.05 -3.26
C VAL A 715 29.40 26.52 -3.59
N VAL A 716 30.42 27.19 -4.11
CA VAL A 716 30.34 28.58 -4.55
C VAL A 716 29.99 28.63 -6.03
N PHE A 717 28.82 29.21 -6.34
CA PHE A 717 28.37 29.43 -7.72
C PHE A 717 29.01 30.71 -8.27
N LYS A 718 29.57 30.58 -9.46
CA LYS A 718 30.13 31.72 -10.17
C LYS A 718 29.03 32.54 -10.86
N GLN A 719 29.34 33.79 -11.17
CA GLN A 719 28.51 34.61 -12.02
C GLN A 719 28.50 34.00 -13.44
N LEU A 720 27.34 34.01 -14.10
CA LEU A 720 27.21 33.50 -15.48
C LEU A 720 27.87 34.45 -16.46
N GLU A 721 28.60 33.91 -17.40
CA GLU A 721 29.21 34.64 -18.52
C GLU A 721 28.22 34.87 -19.65
N LYS A 722 28.52 35.77 -20.57
CA LYS A 722 27.58 36.05 -21.69
C LYS A 722 27.28 34.79 -22.53
N ASP A 723 28.26 33.95 -22.73
CA ASP A 723 28.09 32.71 -23.51
C ASP A 723 27.22 31.69 -22.78
N ASP A 724 27.33 31.60 -21.45
CA ASP A 724 26.42 30.78 -20.63
C ASP A 724 24.99 31.22 -20.78
N ILE A 725 24.72 32.52 -20.79
CA ILE A 725 23.39 33.10 -20.92
C ILE A 725 22.77 32.82 -22.29
N LYS A 726 23.58 32.90 -23.36
CA LYS A 726 23.16 32.50 -24.72
C LYS A 726 22.73 31.03 -24.74
N GLU A 727 23.54 30.15 -24.14
CA GLU A 727 23.22 28.74 -24.09
C GLU A 727 21.96 28.45 -23.25
N ILE A 728 21.75 29.14 -22.12
CA ILE A 728 20.55 29.06 -21.33
C ILE A 728 19.34 29.53 -22.15
N ALA A 729 19.46 30.66 -22.88
CA ALA A 729 18.41 31.16 -23.78
C ALA A 729 18.05 30.11 -24.85
N ARG A 730 19.04 29.50 -25.48
CA ARG A 730 18.85 28.44 -26.48
C ARG A 730 18.09 27.24 -25.91
N ARG A 731 18.42 26.77 -24.71
CA ARG A 731 17.71 25.67 -24.04
C ARG A 731 16.29 26.02 -23.67
N MET A 732 16.06 27.23 -23.16
CA MET A 732 14.70 27.69 -22.83
C MET A 732 13.82 27.82 -24.09
N LEU A 733 14.39 28.28 -25.19
CA LEU A 733 13.68 28.37 -26.46
C LEU A 733 13.41 27.00 -27.08
N LYS A 734 14.32 26.06 -26.92
CA LYS A 734 14.09 24.66 -27.33
C LYS A 734 12.93 24.02 -26.54
N SER A 735 12.85 24.26 -25.24
CA SER A 735 11.70 23.81 -24.45
C SER A 735 10.38 24.50 -24.83
N LEU A 736 10.45 25.71 -25.37
CA LEU A 736 9.29 26.39 -25.97
C LEU A 736 8.91 25.73 -27.29
N ASP A 737 9.88 25.41 -28.16
CA ASP A 737 9.66 24.71 -29.42
C ASP A 737 8.97 23.35 -29.21
N GLU A 738 9.44 22.52 -28.25
CA GLU A 738 8.81 21.25 -27.87
C GLU A 738 7.33 21.43 -27.47
N ARG A 739 6.99 22.50 -26.74
CA ARG A 739 5.58 22.83 -26.41
C ARG A 739 4.78 23.34 -27.63
N CYS A 740 5.42 23.98 -28.56
CA CYS A 740 4.79 24.42 -29.82
C CYS A 740 4.54 23.24 -30.77
N GLU A 741 5.42 22.24 -30.79
CA GLU A 741 5.22 21.01 -31.56
C GLU A 741 3.95 20.26 -31.15
N ASP A 742 3.61 20.24 -29.84
CA ASP A 742 2.36 19.66 -29.34
C ASP A 742 1.09 20.29 -29.94
N ILE A 743 1.19 21.55 -30.36
CA ILE A 743 0.11 22.28 -31.06
C ILE A 743 0.33 22.31 -32.57
N GLY A 744 1.30 21.57 -33.11
CA GLY A 744 1.54 21.45 -34.55
C GLY A 744 2.31 22.63 -35.16
N ILE A 745 3.07 23.38 -34.35
CA ILE A 745 3.90 24.51 -34.78
C ILE A 745 5.34 24.23 -34.43
N THR A 746 6.24 24.27 -35.40
CA THR A 746 7.70 24.17 -35.20
C THR A 746 8.31 25.58 -35.17
N LEU A 747 9.06 25.88 -34.13
CA LEU A 747 9.64 27.19 -33.90
C LEU A 747 11.16 27.16 -34.26
N ASP A 748 11.54 27.92 -35.28
CA ASP A 748 12.94 28.10 -35.71
C ASP A 748 13.44 29.50 -35.29
N VAL A 749 14.32 29.54 -34.26
CA VAL A 749 14.82 30.81 -33.73
C VAL A 749 16.24 31.02 -34.18
N THR A 750 16.49 32.15 -34.86
CA THR A 750 17.82 32.48 -35.36
C THR A 750 18.81 32.85 -34.25
N ASP A 751 20.09 32.66 -34.49
CA ASP A 751 21.18 33.04 -33.53
C ASP A 751 21.13 34.53 -33.18
N ASN A 752 20.75 35.42 -34.12
CA ASN A 752 20.58 36.86 -33.89
C ASN A 752 19.46 37.14 -32.88
N ALA A 753 18.36 36.41 -32.97
CA ALA A 753 17.26 36.51 -31.99
C ALA A 753 17.67 35.99 -30.62
N ILE A 754 18.43 34.91 -30.56
CA ILE A 754 18.99 34.36 -29.30
C ILE A 754 19.95 35.36 -28.64
N ASP A 755 20.82 35.98 -29.45
CA ASP A 755 21.77 36.99 -28.94
C ASP A 755 21.05 38.22 -28.37
N ALA A 756 20.01 38.70 -29.08
CA ALA A 756 19.21 39.82 -28.63
C ALA A 756 18.42 39.51 -27.33
N ILE A 757 17.88 38.29 -27.21
CA ILE A 757 17.20 37.86 -25.99
C ILE A 757 18.19 37.73 -24.83
N ALA A 758 19.36 37.16 -25.08
CA ALA A 758 20.39 37.00 -24.07
C ALA A 758 20.87 38.38 -23.55
N GLU A 759 21.00 39.37 -24.46
CA GLU A 759 21.45 40.71 -24.08
C GLU A 759 20.34 41.48 -23.32
N LYS A 760 19.10 41.40 -23.74
CA LYS A 760 17.92 42.05 -23.06
C LYS A 760 17.52 41.32 -21.77
N GLY A 761 17.80 40.05 -21.66
CA GLY A 761 17.45 39.21 -20.50
C GLY A 761 18.57 39.06 -19.47
N PHE A 762 19.71 39.69 -19.66
CA PHE A 762 20.84 39.62 -18.70
C PHE A 762 20.87 40.82 -17.80
N ASP A 763 20.98 40.56 -16.48
CA ASP A 763 21.23 41.57 -15.46
C ASP A 763 22.37 41.12 -14.56
N LYS A 764 23.34 42.00 -14.29
CA LYS A 764 24.55 41.66 -13.47
C LYS A 764 24.18 41.28 -12.03
N VAL A 765 23.05 41.77 -11.49
CA VAL A 765 22.62 41.53 -10.11
C VAL A 765 21.69 40.32 -10.04
N TYR A 766 20.78 40.18 -11.02
CA TYR A 766 19.72 39.16 -11.05
C TYR A 766 20.05 37.96 -11.95
N GLY A 767 21.23 37.92 -12.59
CA GLY A 767 21.71 36.85 -13.44
C GLY A 767 20.76 36.51 -14.61
N ALA A 768 20.46 35.25 -14.81
CA ALA A 768 19.55 34.76 -15.84
C ALA A 768 18.04 34.83 -15.46
N ARG A 769 17.68 35.33 -14.28
CA ARG A 769 16.27 35.39 -13.85
C ARG A 769 15.39 36.25 -14.75
N PRO A 770 15.85 37.44 -15.27
CA PRO A 770 15.08 38.24 -16.19
C PRO A 770 14.92 37.59 -17.58
N LEU A 771 15.78 36.64 -17.96
CA LEU A 771 15.75 35.99 -19.26
C LEU A 771 14.41 35.30 -19.55
N ARG A 772 13.86 34.61 -18.59
CA ARG A 772 12.53 33.96 -18.69
C ARG A 772 11.43 34.97 -19.01
N ARG A 773 11.47 36.11 -18.34
CA ARG A 773 10.52 37.19 -18.57
C ARG A 773 10.72 37.85 -19.94
N ALA A 774 11.98 37.95 -20.39
CA ALA A 774 12.26 38.46 -21.73
C ALA A 774 11.74 37.53 -22.82
N ILE A 775 11.93 36.22 -22.72
CA ILE A 775 11.35 35.23 -23.63
C ILE A 775 9.82 35.31 -23.62
N GLN A 776 9.21 35.32 -22.42
CA GLN A 776 7.76 35.39 -22.28
C GLN A 776 7.20 36.63 -22.97
N THR A 777 7.69 37.84 -22.63
CA THR A 777 7.13 39.09 -23.16
C THR A 777 7.47 39.38 -24.61
N LYS A 778 8.59 38.87 -25.11
CA LYS A 778 9.07 39.17 -26.49
C LYS A 778 8.75 38.09 -27.51
N ILE A 779 8.61 36.84 -27.06
CA ILE A 779 8.35 35.71 -27.96
C ILE A 779 7.01 35.07 -27.64
N GLU A 780 6.78 34.55 -26.40
CA GLU A 780 5.57 33.78 -26.10
C GLU A 780 4.31 34.63 -26.27
N ASP A 781 4.26 35.86 -25.78
CA ASP A 781 3.09 36.74 -25.87
C ASP A 781 2.78 37.06 -27.37
N LYS A 782 3.79 37.45 -28.13
CA LYS A 782 3.61 37.74 -29.58
C LYS A 782 3.23 36.51 -30.39
N LEU A 783 3.89 35.37 -30.10
CA LEU A 783 3.57 34.12 -30.78
C LEU A 783 2.14 33.68 -30.50
N SER A 784 1.68 33.84 -29.27
CA SER A 784 0.31 33.53 -28.86
C SER A 784 -0.73 34.39 -29.60
N GLU A 785 -0.47 35.69 -29.76
CA GLU A 785 -1.34 36.60 -30.58
C GLU A 785 -1.42 36.12 -32.02
N LEU A 786 -0.27 35.78 -32.63
CA LEU A 786 -0.23 35.35 -34.04
C LEU A 786 -0.92 33.98 -34.25
N ILE A 787 -0.83 33.08 -33.26
CA ILE A 787 -1.51 31.78 -33.28
C ILE A 787 -3.03 32.01 -33.23
N LEU A 788 -3.50 32.83 -32.28
CA LEU A 788 -4.92 33.16 -32.12
C LEU A 788 -5.50 33.88 -33.35
N GLU A 789 -4.69 34.68 -34.01
CA GLU A 789 -5.06 35.36 -35.30
C GLU A 789 -4.99 34.40 -36.51
N ASN A 790 -4.61 33.14 -36.35
CA ASN A 790 -4.37 32.15 -37.42
C ASN A 790 -3.32 32.60 -38.47
N LYS A 791 -2.37 33.44 -38.05
CA LYS A 791 -1.32 33.95 -38.95
C LYS A 791 -0.11 33.01 -38.98
N VAL A 792 0.06 32.16 -38.03
CA VAL A 792 1.15 31.15 -37.96
C VAL A 792 0.52 29.77 -38.01
N LYS A 793 0.97 28.94 -38.95
CA LYS A 793 0.62 27.54 -39.13
C LYS A 793 1.82 26.76 -39.66
N GLY A 794 2.18 25.65 -38.97
CA GLY A 794 3.32 24.84 -39.39
C GLY A 794 4.64 25.39 -38.88
N LYS A 795 5.53 25.85 -39.73
CA LYS A 795 6.87 26.32 -39.35
C LYS A 795 6.92 27.85 -39.18
N CYS A 796 7.31 28.33 -38.00
CA CYS A 796 7.48 29.74 -37.68
C CYS A 796 8.96 30.06 -37.39
N ARG A 797 9.53 30.95 -38.19
CA ARG A 797 10.89 31.46 -37.98
C ARG A 797 10.86 32.77 -37.22
N VAL A 798 11.64 32.84 -36.13
CA VAL A 798 11.81 34.05 -35.31
C VAL A 798 13.17 34.64 -35.55
N ASP A 799 13.19 35.90 -36.03
CA ASP A 799 14.45 36.65 -36.25
C ASP A 799 14.45 37.98 -35.49
N TYR A 800 15.58 38.63 -35.41
CA TYR A 800 15.74 39.92 -34.78
C TYR A 800 16.36 40.90 -35.76
N GLU A 801 15.53 41.89 -36.23
CA GLU A 801 15.94 42.91 -37.19
C GLU A 801 15.42 44.28 -36.75
N ASN A 802 16.19 45.31 -36.96
CA ASN A 802 15.82 46.72 -36.66
C ASN A 802 15.32 46.94 -35.23
N ASP A 803 15.93 46.27 -34.25
CA ASP A 803 15.58 46.34 -32.82
C ASP A 803 14.20 45.73 -32.42
N GLU A 804 13.59 44.97 -33.35
CA GLU A 804 12.32 44.26 -33.13
C GLU A 804 12.42 42.76 -33.49
N PHE A 805 11.66 41.92 -32.79
CA PHE A 805 11.50 40.50 -33.13
C PHE A 805 10.45 40.33 -34.21
N THR A 806 10.85 39.72 -35.30
CA THR A 806 10.02 39.44 -36.51
C THR A 806 9.66 37.93 -36.50
N PHE A 807 8.44 37.64 -36.86
CA PHE A 807 7.90 36.29 -36.98
C PHE A 807 7.49 36.04 -38.42
N VAL A 808 8.10 35.10 -39.07
CA VAL A 808 7.88 34.74 -40.46
C VAL A 808 7.33 33.30 -40.51
N ASN A 809 6.20 33.13 -41.17
CA ASN A 809 5.61 31.81 -41.40
C ASN A 809 6.24 31.22 -42.68
N GLU A 810 6.95 30.09 -42.56
CA GLU A 810 7.56 29.38 -43.72
C GLU A 810 6.69 28.25 -44.22
#